data_b28bdbfe4b949d34f4e10f123465ea00
#
_entry.id   b28bdbfe4b949d34f4e10f123465ea00
#
_cell.length_a   1.000
_cell.length_b   1.000
_cell.length_c   1.000
_cell.angle_alpha   90.00
_cell.angle_beta   90.00
_cell.angle_gamma   90.00
#
_symmetry.space_group_name_H-M   'P 1'
#
loop_
_entity.id
_entity.type
_entity.pdbx_description
1 polymer ?
#
loop_
_entity_poly.entity_id
_entity_poly.type
_entity_poly.pdbx_seq_one_letter_code
_entity_poly.pdbx_strand_id
1 'polypeptide(L)'
;MVSANGTPRWLLPAGYPRIDSVLAGWSPYRWSSRAGWKAVRAAHRLGSLPALPHVATCNIAGIDEIDWRSLGWTGNSTPVSVVYVGTPGMSRKAVIHLVDRASGRCAAILKVPLTETSKGALAREAEVLVRLAEEGRTCAPRLIYVDRDRGISAQTVLTGTTGRRKFGAMYSDLLRSLMLAGESTTIVEHAAEWQEQALWAAGCESDIEIMAAAVSELCDARPLPACWVHGDFAPWNIRHMAAGSAGLLDWEEARRGGLPLHDAFHFLHIQDWLFGVPPAAHFKDISPFARTIGITPEQCRRLEIAYLASRYLQQLTRHEFEHADFLLDGLGSVLGERLRRVPRRVSFTTKGSHDLAQAPTPPTALRIRNELFSAFLAQLNSTDIRYCLLSGYDTCPEKVTSDVDFMVHPGDMYRVAPLLSQVAHVAGGALVQAIPHETSACYFVLAKHDGSPAGYLDPDCSGDYRNQGRLWLSAEEVLAQKRHFKDFYVPSVADEFTYYLIKKLLKQAITACQLRRLCHLYQRDPANCRSHLLRFLSRATVRAVEKALVQGDLGWFQSNISDLRLELKASAPVDDLGSRVAYKLRNAWRWVGRVLHPTGMFVLVTGGERTQRSQFAEALLRSLAPAFRRAGTVQFDAGAPRGLIRSVWKLHGGRLRSTLLIGTASRWKFGHGLRLGWLSHLVAYGGLRPDFSCALVADGSQTRASKFDGTPPLPKGHTLHLQASASMQENVRQASEAILRWMAARVQQRLAVEHQGSAGPVAVPVGGERVESAPVLSLE
;
A
#
# COMPACT_ATOMS: atom_id res chain seq x y z
N MET A 1 2.30 33.54 6.65
CA MET A 1 2.01 32.10 6.39
C MET A 1 3.32 31.34 6.35
N VAL A 2 3.45 30.31 7.16
CA VAL A 2 4.63 29.40 7.16
C VAL A 2 4.19 28.09 6.54
N SER A 3 4.94 27.62 5.55
CA SER A 3 4.62 26.39 4.81
C SER A 3 5.63 25.28 5.11
N ALA A 4 5.15 24.05 5.11
CA ALA A 4 6.00 22.86 5.14
C ALA A 4 5.66 22.00 3.91
N ASN A 5 6.68 21.61 3.12
CA ASN A 5 6.51 20.88 1.88
C ASN A 5 5.51 21.55 0.91
N GLY A 6 5.58 22.88 0.78
CA GLY A 6 4.67 23.64 -0.09
C GLY A 6 3.23 23.79 0.42
N THR A 7 2.90 23.19 1.56
CA THR A 7 1.56 23.25 2.16
C THR A 7 1.52 24.25 3.32
N PRO A 8 0.55 25.19 3.36
CA PRO A 8 0.34 26.05 4.53
C PRO A 8 0.14 25.22 5.80
N ARG A 9 0.93 25.52 6.83
CA ARG A 9 0.85 24.83 8.13
C ARG A 9 0.53 25.81 9.27
N TRP A 10 1.07 27.02 9.19
CA TRP A 10 0.82 28.06 10.18
C TRP A 10 0.48 29.39 9.52
N LEU A 11 -0.59 30.03 10.00
CA LEU A 11 -0.89 31.43 9.72
C LEU A 11 -0.62 32.21 11.01
N LEU A 12 0.36 33.08 10.94
CA LEU A 12 0.81 33.89 12.10
C LEU A 12 0.45 35.34 11.84
N PRO A 13 -0.04 36.08 12.87
CA PRO A 13 -0.40 37.48 12.71
C PRO A 13 0.85 38.32 12.46
N ALA A 14 0.78 39.18 11.43
CA ALA A 14 1.83 40.15 11.18
C ALA A 14 1.76 41.28 12.21
N GLY A 15 2.92 41.72 12.70
CA GLY A 15 2.99 42.88 13.62
C GLY A 15 2.52 42.65 15.06
N TYR A 16 2.22 41.42 15.45
CA TYR A 16 1.88 41.07 16.83
C TYR A 16 2.85 40.04 17.42
N PRO A 17 3.88 40.45 18.19
CA PRO A 17 4.94 39.57 18.67
C PRO A 17 4.55 38.68 19.86
N ARG A 18 3.44 39.00 20.59
CA ARG A 18 3.07 38.29 21.84
C ARG A 18 2.37 36.95 21.65
N ILE A 19 2.78 36.16 20.66
CA ILE A 19 2.25 34.78 20.42
C ILE A 19 3.26 33.71 20.78
N ASP A 20 4.39 34.04 21.36
CA ASP A 20 5.45 33.07 21.63
C ASP A 20 4.99 31.94 22.57
N SER A 21 4.07 32.23 23.50
CA SER A 21 3.45 31.19 24.35
C SER A 21 2.74 30.10 23.55
N VAL A 22 2.04 30.45 22.47
CA VAL A 22 1.40 29.51 21.55
C VAL A 22 2.45 28.74 20.78
N LEU A 23 3.43 29.45 20.19
CA LEU A 23 4.48 28.82 19.39
C LEU A 23 5.41 27.94 20.23
N ALA A 24 5.61 28.23 21.50
CA ALA A 24 6.40 27.44 22.44
C ALA A 24 5.69 26.14 22.83
N GLY A 25 4.37 26.12 22.87
CA GLY A 25 3.54 24.97 23.16
C GLY A 25 3.62 23.88 22.07
N TRP A 26 4.14 24.19 20.89
CA TRP A 26 4.32 23.24 19.81
C TRP A 26 5.81 23.03 19.53
N SER A 27 6.25 21.78 19.47
CA SER A 27 7.65 21.44 19.19
C SER A 27 7.75 20.21 18.28
N PRO A 28 8.36 20.33 17.09
CA PRO A 28 8.61 19.18 16.24
C PRO A 28 9.57 18.18 16.90
N TYR A 29 9.38 16.88 16.62
CA TYR A 29 10.23 15.82 17.21
C TYR A 29 11.55 15.60 16.47
N ARG A 30 11.60 15.83 15.15
CA ARG A 30 12.84 15.72 14.38
C ARG A 30 13.74 16.93 14.66
N TRP A 31 15.03 16.67 14.88
CA TRP A 31 15.99 17.72 15.24
C TRP A 31 16.07 18.86 14.20
N SER A 32 16.06 18.52 12.90
CA SER A 32 16.08 19.49 11.80
C SER A 32 14.84 20.38 11.79
N SER A 33 13.67 19.79 12.01
CA SER A 33 12.40 20.53 12.13
C SER A 33 12.38 21.42 13.38
N ARG A 34 13.00 20.98 14.49
CA ARG A 34 13.17 21.80 15.71
C ARG A 34 14.03 23.04 15.46
N ALA A 35 15.14 22.87 14.75
CA ALA A 35 16.01 23.99 14.40
C ALA A 35 15.27 25.00 13.51
N GLY A 36 14.57 24.52 12.49
CA GLY A 36 13.72 25.37 11.64
C GLY A 36 12.62 26.09 12.43
N TRP A 37 11.95 25.39 13.35
CA TRP A 37 10.92 26.00 14.20
C TRP A 37 11.46 27.05 15.16
N LYS A 38 12.65 26.83 15.74
CA LYS A 38 13.34 27.84 16.54
C LYS A 38 13.66 29.12 15.74
N ALA A 39 14.10 28.92 14.47
CA ALA A 39 14.34 30.04 13.57
C ALA A 39 13.05 30.81 13.24
N VAL A 40 11.93 30.14 12.99
CA VAL A 40 10.62 30.75 12.79
C VAL A 40 10.21 31.57 14.00
N ARG A 41 10.35 31.02 15.22
CA ARG A 41 10.03 31.76 16.47
C ARG A 41 10.91 32.97 16.67
N ALA A 42 12.21 32.85 16.46
CA ALA A 42 13.15 33.96 16.58
C ALA A 42 12.84 35.08 15.57
N ALA A 43 12.65 34.70 14.30
CA ALA A 43 12.30 35.67 13.27
C ALA A 43 10.94 36.36 13.51
N HIS A 44 9.96 35.61 14.05
CA HIS A 44 8.67 36.21 14.44
C HIS A 44 8.85 37.29 15.54
N ARG A 45 9.64 36.97 16.59
CA ARG A 45 9.94 37.94 17.67
C ARG A 45 10.64 39.20 17.18
N LEU A 46 11.52 39.06 16.17
CA LEU A 46 12.29 40.13 15.56
C LEU A 46 11.55 40.87 14.43
N GLY A 47 10.32 40.47 14.10
CA GLY A 47 9.57 41.05 12.99
C GLY A 47 10.15 40.72 11.60
N SER A 48 11.13 39.83 11.52
CA SER A 48 11.86 39.46 10.30
C SER A 48 11.34 38.16 9.63
N LEU A 49 10.15 37.69 10.02
CA LEU A 49 9.55 36.46 9.54
C LEU A 49 9.45 36.37 7.98
N PRO A 50 9.11 37.46 7.26
CA PRO A 50 9.04 37.43 5.80
C PRO A 50 10.40 37.16 5.11
N ALA A 51 11.52 37.35 5.80
CA ALA A 51 12.86 37.06 5.26
C ALA A 51 13.21 35.58 5.26
N LEU A 52 12.43 34.72 5.92
CA LEU A 52 12.68 33.28 5.96
C LEU A 52 12.18 32.58 4.68
N PRO A 53 12.91 31.56 4.17
CA PRO A 53 12.44 30.72 3.09
C PRO A 53 11.14 30.00 3.51
N HIS A 54 10.23 29.77 2.57
CA HIS A 54 8.93 29.14 2.79
C HIS A 54 7.93 29.96 3.63
N VAL A 55 8.18 31.25 3.84
CA VAL A 55 7.24 32.19 4.44
C VAL A 55 6.69 33.13 3.37
N ALA A 56 5.37 33.30 3.37
CA ALA A 56 4.69 34.27 2.49
C ALA A 56 3.78 35.15 3.32
N THR A 57 3.67 36.41 2.94
CA THR A 57 2.66 37.30 3.47
C THR A 57 1.35 37.12 2.70
N CYS A 58 0.24 37.02 3.40
CA CYS A 58 -1.10 36.95 2.79
C CYS A 58 -2.09 37.78 3.64
N ASN A 59 -3.05 38.37 2.98
CA ASN A 59 -4.23 38.94 3.64
C ASN A 59 -5.32 37.87 3.70
N ILE A 60 -5.99 37.77 4.84
CA ILE A 60 -7.16 36.90 5.02
C ILE A 60 -8.37 37.85 5.12
N ALA A 61 -9.14 37.95 4.05
CA ALA A 61 -10.38 38.72 4.04
C ALA A 61 -11.38 38.13 5.04
N GLY A 62 -12.18 39.00 5.67
CA GLY A 62 -13.28 38.61 6.54
C GLY A 62 -12.88 38.11 7.94
N ILE A 63 -11.59 38.08 8.29
CA ILE A 63 -11.17 37.66 9.64
C ILE A 63 -11.64 38.62 10.73
N ASP A 64 -11.73 39.90 10.39
CA ASP A 64 -12.19 40.96 11.32
C ASP A 64 -13.73 40.99 11.39
N GLU A 65 -14.43 40.35 10.46
CA GLU A 65 -15.89 40.24 10.40
C GLU A 65 -16.42 39.04 11.21
N ILE A 66 -15.53 38.18 11.72
CA ILE A 66 -15.92 37.03 12.51
C ILE A 66 -16.47 37.48 13.86
N ASP A 67 -17.70 37.09 14.14
CA ASP A 67 -18.27 37.26 15.48
C ASP A 67 -17.69 36.20 16.43
N TRP A 68 -16.53 36.54 17.01
CA TRP A 68 -15.85 35.67 17.96
C TRP A 68 -16.63 35.34 19.20
N ARG A 69 -17.59 36.24 19.59
CA ARG A 69 -18.44 36.04 20.77
C ARG A 69 -19.42 34.88 20.53
N SER A 70 -20.00 34.79 19.35
CA SER A 70 -20.86 33.68 18.99
C SER A 70 -20.14 32.32 18.94
N LEU A 71 -18.80 32.33 18.81
CA LEU A 71 -17.94 31.17 18.86
C LEU A 71 -17.34 30.87 20.23
N GLY A 72 -17.90 31.48 21.30
CA GLY A 72 -17.46 31.25 22.70
C GLY A 72 -16.31 32.13 23.19
N TRP A 73 -15.95 33.20 22.47
CA TRP A 73 -14.94 34.16 22.95
C TRP A 73 -15.52 35.07 24.05
N THR A 74 -14.86 35.10 25.20
CA THR A 74 -15.27 35.90 26.37
C THR A 74 -14.41 37.10 26.64
N GLY A 75 -13.38 37.36 25.84
CA GLY A 75 -12.48 38.48 26.01
C GLY A 75 -13.11 39.84 25.64
N ASN A 76 -12.57 40.94 26.20
CA ASN A 76 -13.09 42.28 25.98
C ASN A 76 -12.72 42.93 24.64
N SER A 77 -11.78 42.33 23.89
CA SER A 77 -11.33 42.81 22.59
C SER A 77 -11.28 41.67 21.59
N THR A 78 -11.27 41.98 20.28
CA THR A 78 -11.08 41.00 19.23
C THR A 78 -9.81 40.19 19.47
N PRO A 79 -9.89 38.82 19.47
CA PRO A 79 -8.72 37.98 19.70
C PRO A 79 -7.72 38.06 18.53
N VAL A 80 -6.46 37.83 18.84
CA VAL A 80 -5.43 37.59 17.82
C VAL A 80 -5.46 36.11 17.48
N SER A 81 -5.66 35.77 16.20
CA SER A 81 -5.78 34.40 15.75
C SER A 81 -4.43 33.84 15.29
N VAL A 82 -4.05 32.70 15.84
CA VAL A 82 -2.90 31.90 15.37
C VAL A 82 -3.44 30.57 14.85
N VAL A 83 -3.33 30.34 13.55
CA VAL A 83 -3.96 29.17 12.92
C VAL A 83 -2.92 28.11 12.59
N TYR A 84 -3.14 26.91 13.08
CA TYR A 84 -2.43 25.71 12.65
C TYR A 84 -3.34 24.86 11.76
N VAL A 85 -2.85 24.52 10.57
CA VAL A 85 -3.57 23.66 9.62
C VAL A 85 -2.97 22.25 9.65
N GLY A 86 -3.80 21.28 9.95
CA GLY A 86 -3.42 19.87 10.03
C GLY A 86 -2.80 19.33 8.74
N THR A 87 -2.18 18.17 8.84
CA THR A 87 -1.61 17.45 7.69
C THR A 87 -2.68 17.21 6.62
N PRO A 88 -2.36 17.32 5.32
CA PRO A 88 -3.29 16.91 4.28
C PRO A 88 -3.72 15.45 4.47
N GLY A 89 -5.02 15.18 4.41
CA GLY A 89 -5.62 13.88 4.64
C GLY A 89 -7.10 13.99 4.93
N MET A 90 -7.78 12.87 5.12
CA MET A 90 -9.23 12.82 5.32
C MET A 90 -9.68 13.47 6.64
N SER A 91 -8.87 13.43 7.68
CA SER A 91 -9.14 14.03 9.00
C SER A 91 -8.57 15.45 9.17
N ARG A 92 -8.32 16.16 8.05
CA ARG A 92 -7.71 17.49 8.07
C ARG A 92 -8.62 18.50 8.75
N LYS A 93 -8.06 19.23 9.73
CA LYS A 93 -8.74 20.29 10.49
C LYS A 93 -7.84 21.51 10.65
N ALA A 94 -8.42 22.66 10.90
CA ALA A 94 -7.72 23.85 11.36
C ALA A 94 -7.90 24.01 12.87
N VAL A 95 -6.81 24.33 13.56
CA VAL A 95 -6.78 24.61 15.00
C VAL A 95 -6.41 26.09 15.17
N ILE A 96 -7.34 26.88 15.67
CA ILE A 96 -7.20 28.33 15.82
C ILE A 96 -7.00 28.64 17.31
N HIS A 97 -5.83 29.15 17.63
CA HIS A 97 -5.53 29.64 18.97
C HIS A 97 -6.00 31.09 19.09
N LEU A 98 -6.97 31.30 19.95
CA LEU A 98 -7.50 32.65 20.25
C LEU A 98 -6.69 33.29 21.37
N VAL A 99 -5.87 34.27 21.02
CA VAL A 99 -4.95 34.95 21.94
C VAL A 99 -5.56 36.26 22.35
N ASP A 100 -5.65 36.48 23.65
CA ASP A 100 -6.05 37.77 24.20
C ASP A 100 -5.00 38.83 23.87
N ARG A 101 -5.44 39.90 23.24
CA ARG A 101 -4.56 40.97 22.74
C ARG A 101 -3.80 41.70 23.84
N ALA A 102 -4.40 41.84 25.00
CA ALA A 102 -3.80 42.60 26.11
C ALA A 102 -2.74 41.77 26.85
N SER A 103 -3.08 40.52 27.20
CA SER A 103 -2.20 39.64 27.98
C SER A 103 -1.22 38.81 27.12
N GLY A 104 -1.49 38.60 25.84
CA GLY A 104 -0.73 37.68 24.97
C GLY A 104 -0.91 36.21 25.33
N ARG A 105 -1.91 35.87 26.14
CA ARG A 105 -2.22 34.49 26.53
C ARG A 105 -3.27 33.88 25.61
N CYS A 106 -3.06 32.63 25.24
CA CYS A 106 -4.10 31.86 24.57
C CYS A 106 -5.22 31.56 25.57
N ALA A 107 -6.44 32.01 25.28
CA ALA A 107 -7.60 31.85 26.15
C ALA A 107 -8.55 30.72 25.70
N ALA A 108 -8.60 30.45 24.40
CA ALA A 108 -9.41 29.37 23.85
C ALA A 108 -8.77 28.74 22.59
N ILE A 109 -9.13 27.51 22.32
CA ILE A 109 -8.77 26.79 21.10
C ILE A 109 -10.07 26.53 20.32
N LEU A 110 -10.13 27.01 19.09
CA LEU A 110 -11.22 26.74 18.17
C LEU A 110 -10.76 25.68 17.16
N LYS A 111 -11.52 24.62 16.97
CA LYS A 111 -11.28 23.59 15.96
C LYS A 111 -12.31 23.68 14.85
N VAL A 112 -11.85 23.74 13.61
CA VAL A 112 -12.69 23.90 12.42
C VAL A 112 -12.39 22.74 11.47
N PRO A 113 -13.40 21.95 11.06
CA PRO A 113 -13.21 20.86 10.12
C PRO A 113 -12.90 21.41 8.72
N LEU A 114 -12.04 20.70 7.99
CA LEU A 114 -11.73 21.00 6.59
C LEU A 114 -12.17 19.87 5.64
N THR A 115 -12.78 18.82 6.19
CA THR A 115 -13.32 17.66 5.46
C THR A 115 -14.53 17.12 6.21
N GLU A 116 -15.40 16.37 5.54
CA GLU A 116 -16.56 15.72 6.20
C GLU A 116 -16.11 14.72 7.27
N THR A 117 -15.04 13.99 7.02
CA THR A 117 -14.48 13.04 8.02
C THR A 117 -14.04 13.77 9.28
N SER A 118 -13.37 14.92 9.14
CA SER A 118 -12.97 15.72 10.31
C SER A 118 -14.15 16.34 11.04
N LYS A 119 -15.25 16.64 10.35
CA LYS A 119 -16.51 17.10 10.98
C LYS A 119 -17.06 16.07 11.94
N GLY A 120 -17.18 14.82 11.50
CA GLY A 120 -17.61 13.71 12.34
C GLY A 120 -16.65 13.44 13.52
N ALA A 121 -15.35 13.57 13.30
CA ALA A 121 -14.34 13.40 14.35
C ALA A 121 -14.46 14.49 15.44
N LEU A 122 -14.61 15.77 15.06
CA LEU A 122 -14.78 16.87 16.00
C LEU A 122 -16.11 16.80 16.77
N ALA A 123 -17.18 16.31 16.14
CA ALA A 123 -18.45 16.06 16.83
C ALA A 123 -18.29 15.00 17.94
N ARG A 124 -17.59 13.88 17.65
CA ARG A 124 -17.26 12.87 18.67
C ARG A 124 -16.37 13.43 19.77
N GLU A 125 -15.33 14.21 19.42
CA GLU A 125 -14.50 14.86 20.44
C GLU A 125 -15.32 15.73 21.38
N ALA A 126 -16.25 16.53 20.85
CA ALA A 126 -17.10 17.38 21.69
C ALA A 126 -17.97 16.55 22.67
N GLU A 127 -18.54 15.44 22.22
CA GLU A 127 -19.31 14.52 23.09
C GLU A 127 -18.45 13.88 24.17
N VAL A 128 -17.24 13.45 23.81
CA VAL A 128 -16.27 12.89 24.76
C VAL A 128 -15.87 13.91 25.83
N LEU A 129 -15.57 15.14 25.42
CA LEU A 129 -15.16 16.21 26.36
C LEU A 129 -16.29 16.55 27.37
N VAL A 130 -17.56 16.53 26.92
CA VAL A 130 -18.71 16.71 27.84
C VAL A 130 -18.74 15.58 28.88
N ARG A 131 -18.66 14.34 28.45
CA ARG A 131 -18.69 13.17 29.36
C ARG A 131 -17.52 13.13 30.32
N LEU A 132 -16.31 13.46 29.87
CA LEU A 132 -15.12 13.56 30.73
C LEU A 132 -15.30 14.64 31.79
N ALA A 133 -15.92 15.78 31.45
CA ALA A 133 -16.22 16.85 32.40
C ALA A 133 -17.28 16.42 33.42
N GLU A 134 -18.34 15.73 33.00
CA GLU A 134 -19.37 15.13 33.86
C GLU A 134 -18.79 14.12 34.85
N GLU A 135 -17.83 13.30 34.39
CA GLU A 135 -17.08 12.35 35.24
C GLU A 135 -15.98 13.02 36.11
N GLY A 136 -15.87 14.35 36.07
CA GLY A 136 -14.88 15.10 36.86
C GLY A 136 -13.42 14.92 36.40
N ARG A 137 -13.18 14.46 35.17
CA ARG A 137 -11.81 14.25 34.65
C ARG A 137 -11.18 15.61 34.29
N THR A 138 -10.10 15.93 34.98
CA THR A 138 -9.37 17.21 34.83
C THR A 138 -8.22 17.15 33.82
N CYS A 139 -7.92 15.98 33.29
CA CYS A 139 -6.83 15.76 32.33
C CYS A 139 -7.19 16.18 30.89
N ALA A 140 -8.45 16.50 30.61
CA ALA A 140 -8.94 16.92 29.29
C ALA A 140 -9.30 18.42 29.27
N PRO A 141 -9.29 19.06 28.09
CA PRO A 141 -9.88 20.40 27.94
C PRO A 141 -11.38 20.37 28.24
N ARG A 142 -11.94 21.48 28.69
CA ARG A 142 -13.40 21.64 28.80
C ARG A 142 -13.94 22.21 27.51
N LEU A 143 -15.08 21.69 27.05
CA LEU A 143 -15.81 22.25 25.92
C LEU A 143 -16.40 23.61 26.34
N ILE A 144 -16.19 24.66 25.54
CA ILE A 144 -16.75 25.99 25.72
C ILE A 144 -17.95 26.20 24.81
N TYR A 145 -17.84 25.76 23.57
CA TYR A 145 -18.83 25.97 22.51
C TYR A 145 -18.80 24.83 21.50
N VAL A 146 -19.96 24.53 20.93
CA VAL A 146 -20.08 23.58 19.80
C VAL A 146 -21.17 24.05 18.84
N ASP A 147 -20.79 24.10 17.55
CA ASP A 147 -21.73 24.22 16.42
C ASP A 147 -21.78 22.87 15.71
N ARG A 148 -22.85 22.12 15.92
CA ARG A 148 -22.99 20.76 15.38
C ARG A 148 -23.18 20.78 13.85
N ASP A 149 -23.82 21.81 13.32
CA ASP A 149 -24.13 21.90 11.89
C ASP A 149 -22.86 22.15 11.08
N ARG A 150 -22.01 23.02 11.57
CA ARG A 150 -20.71 23.31 10.95
C ARG A 150 -19.59 22.39 11.44
N GLY A 151 -19.80 21.65 12.53
CA GLY A 151 -18.78 20.81 13.17
C GLY A 151 -17.65 21.59 13.85
N ILE A 152 -17.92 22.84 14.25
CA ILE A 152 -16.97 23.73 14.91
C ILE A 152 -17.07 23.54 16.42
N SER A 153 -15.93 23.46 17.11
CA SER A 153 -15.90 23.38 18.57
C SER A 153 -14.86 24.34 19.16
N ALA A 154 -15.15 24.94 20.30
CA ALA A 154 -14.21 25.70 21.10
C ALA A 154 -13.99 25.02 22.45
N GLN A 155 -12.75 25.01 22.92
CA GLN A 155 -12.35 24.33 24.15
C GLN A 155 -11.32 25.16 24.92
N THR A 156 -11.21 24.89 26.23
CA THR A 156 -10.22 25.53 27.10
C THR A 156 -8.81 25.12 26.70
N VAL A 157 -7.83 25.91 27.09
CA VAL A 157 -6.42 25.68 26.81
C VAL A 157 -5.79 24.85 27.92
N LEU A 158 -5.21 23.72 27.59
CA LEU A 158 -4.28 23.03 28.48
C LEU A 158 -2.88 23.64 28.30
N THR A 159 -2.48 24.41 29.29
CA THR A 159 -1.14 25.06 29.31
C THR A 159 -0.09 24.06 29.73
N GLY A 160 1.11 24.14 29.14
CA GLY A 160 2.22 23.29 29.51
C GLY A 160 3.17 23.01 28.34
N THR A 161 4.16 22.17 28.57
CA THR A 161 5.11 21.74 27.55
C THR A 161 4.69 20.43 26.93
N THR A 162 5.08 20.20 25.68
CA THR A 162 4.84 18.95 24.97
C THR A 162 5.44 17.76 25.72
N GLY A 163 4.75 16.62 25.70
CA GLY A 163 5.16 15.39 26.37
C GLY A 163 6.55 14.87 25.93
N ARG A 164 7.16 14.13 26.83
CA ARG A 164 8.46 13.49 26.57
C ARG A 164 8.27 12.16 25.84
N ARG A 165 9.29 11.74 25.10
CA ARG A 165 9.28 10.49 24.32
C ARG A 165 9.38 9.22 25.17
N LYS A 166 9.83 9.29 26.41
CA LYS A 166 10.01 8.15 27.31
C LYS A 166 8.75 7.96 28.13
N PHE A 167 8.17 6.76 28.10
CA PHE A 167 7.09 6.36 28.99
C PHE A 167 7.61 6.33 30.44
N GLY A 168 6.84 6.84 31.38
CA GLY A 168 7.26 6.93 32.79
C GLY A 168 6.11 7.14 33.75
N ALA A 169 6.42 7.30 35.05
CA ALA A 169 5.44 7.37 36.14
C ALA A 169 4.29 8.36 35.88
N MET A 170 4.59 9.59 35.45
CA MET A 170 3.57 10.59 35.12
C MET A 170 2.52 10.10 34.11
N TYR A 171 2.93 9.32 33.09
CA TYR A 171 2.01 8.78 32.10
C TYR A 171 1.26 7.59 32.64
N SER A 172 1.91 6.77 33.49
CA SER A 172 1.24 5.70 34.22
C SER A 172 0.13 6.25 35.14
N ASP A 173 0.40 7.36 35.83
CA ASP A 173 -0.58 8.02 36.72
C ASP A 173 -1.71 8.64 35.91
N LEU A 174 -1.40 9.26 34.78
CA LEU A 174 -2.40 9.79 33.86
C LEU A 174 -3.33 8.67 33.33
N LEU A 175 -2.76 7.56 32.85
CA LEU A 175 -3.55 6.41 32.38
C LEU A 175 -4.34 5.75 33.51
N ARG A 176 -3.79 5.70 34.73
CA ARG A 176 -4.53 5.23 35.90
C ARG A 176 -5.74 6.11 36.22
N SER A 177 -5.61 7.44 36.04
CA SER A 177 -6.72 8.37 36.22
C SER A 177 -7.85 8.19 35.22
N LEU A 178 -7.63 7.47 34.12
CA LEU A 178 -8.63 7.14 33.10
C LEU A 178 -9.34 5.79 33.37
N MET A 179 -8.95 5.04 34.40
CA MET A 179 -9.64 3.80 34.76
C MET A 179 -11.06 4.09 35.25
N LEU A 180 -11.98 3.18 34.94
CA LEU A 180 -13.39 3.25 35.34
C LEU A 180 -13.60 2.42 36.61
N ALA A 181 -13.86 3.08 37.72
CA ALA A 181 -14.00 2.40 39.00
C ALA A 181 -15.20 1.44 38.99
N GLY A 182 -14.95 0.17 39.33
CA GLY A 182 -16.00 -0.86 39.40
C GLY A 182 -16.48 -1.40 38.05
N GLU A 183 -15.95 -0.89 36.92
CA GLU A 183 -16.31 -1.41 35.59
C GLU A 183 -15.23 -2.40 35.11
N SER A 184 -15.68 -3.45 34.44
CA SER A 184 -14.82 -4.44 33.82
C SER A 184 -15.18 -4.68 32.36
N THR A 185 -14.22 -5.16 31.60
CA THR A 185 -14.35 -5.59 30.19
C THR A 185 -13.54 -6.86 29.98
N THR A 186 -13.70 -7.49 28.84
CA THR A 186 -12.90 -8.69 28.48
C THR A 186 -12.28 -8.52 27.10
N ILE A 187 -11.17 -9.23 26.85
CA ILE A 187 -10.56 -9.23 25.51
C ILE A 187 -11.52 -9.82 24.47
N VAL A 188 -12.29 -10.84 24.87
CA VAL A 188 -13.24 -11.55 23.97
C VAL A 188 -14.34 -10.62 23.43
N GLU A 189 -14.89 -9.73 24.27
CA GLU A 189 -15.91 -8.77 23.86
C GLU A 189 -15.41 -7.87 22.72
N HIS A 190 -14.17 -7.40 22.78
CA HIS A 190 -13.56 -6.59 21.74
C HIS A 190 -13.09 -7.43 20.54
N ALA A 191 -12.61 -8.67 20.77
CA ALA A 191 -12.13 -9.54 19.71
C ALA A 191 -13.25 -10.02 18.78
N ALA A 192 -14.47 -10.18 19.28
CA ALA A 192 -15.62 -10.57 18.44
C ALA A 192 -15.91 -9.55 17.32
N GLU A 193 -15.82 -8.26 17.63
CA GLU A 193 -15.95 -7.17 16.66
C GLU A 193 -14.82 -7.21 15.60
N TRP A 194 -13.60 -7.54 16.03
CA TRP A 194 -12.46 -7.61 15.11
C TRP A 194 -12.46 -8.86 14.24
N GLN A 195 -13.04 -9.98 14.68
CA GLN A 195 -13.18 -11.19 13.88
C GLN A 195 -14.01 -10.94 12.62
N GLU A 196 -15.10 -10.23 12.76
CA GLU A 196 -15.94 -9.87 11.61
C GLU A 196 -15.21 -8.92 10.65
N GLN A 197 -14.53 -7.90 11.19
CA GLN A 197 -13.76 -6.95 10.40
C GLN A 197 -12.55 -7.61 9.72
N ALA A 198 -11.85 -8.54 10.38
CA ALA A 198 -10.69 -9.24 9.85
C ALA A 198 -11.04 -10.11 8.62
N LEU A 199 -12.22 -10.73 8.60
CA LEU A 199 -12.69 -11.51 7.46
C LEU A 199 -12.90 -10.66 6.20
N TRP A 200 -13.21 -9.37 6.37
CA TRP A 200 -13.44 -8.42 5.27
C TRP A 200 -12.19 -7.65 4.86
N ALA A 201 -11.23 -7.48 5.78
CA ALA A 201 -10.07 -6.60 5.60
C ALA A 201 -8.78 -7.34 5.19
N ALA A 202 -8.73 -8.66 5.31
CA ALA A 202 -7.52 -9.42 5.03
C ALA A 202 -7.21 -9.47 3.54
N GLY A 203 -6.21 -8.70 3.14
CA GLY A 203 -5.79 -8.53 1.75
C GLY A 203 -4.86 -9.62 1.21
N CYS A 204 -4.16 -10.39 2.08
CA CYS A 204 -3.34 -11.51 1.64
C CYS A 204 -3.39 -12.69 2.63
N GLU A 205 -3.10 -13.90 2.13
CA GLU A 205 -3.14 -15.12 2.96
C GLU A 205 -2.23 -15.05 4.20
N SER A 206 -1.05 -14.40 4.11
CA SER A 206 -0.13 -14.24 5.24
C SER A 206 -0.69 -13.37 6.36
N ASP A 207 -1.45 -12.34 6.00
CA ASP A 207 -2.05 -11.40 6.94
C ASP A 207 -3.21 -12.07 7.69
N ILE A 208 -3.97 -12.91 6.97
CA ILE A 208 -5.03 -13.76 7.54
C ILE A 208 -4.45 -14.70 8.60
N GLU A 209 -3.27 -15.29 8.35
CA GLU A 209 -2.65 -16.22 9.29
C GLU A 209 -2.19 -15.54 10.58
N ILE A 210 -1.48 -14.41 10.43
CA ILE A 210 -1.04 -13.65 11.57
C ILE A 210 -2.25 -13.19 12.38
N MET A 211 -3.30 -12.72 11.71
CA MET A 211 -4.54 -12.32 12.37
C MET A 211 -5.28 -13.51 12.99
N ALA A 212 -5.34 -14.67 12.34
CA ALA A 212 -5.96 -15.87 12.91
C ALA A 212 -5.20 -16.36 14.15
N ALA A 213 -3.86 -16.33 14.12
CA ALA A 213 -3.04 -16.64 15.27
C ALA A 213 -3.26 -15.62 16.40
N ALA A 214 -3.34 -14.32 16.08
CA ALA A 214 -3.67 -13.29 17.06
C ALA A 214 -5.05 -13.53 17.69
N VAL A 215 -6.06 -13.77 16.90
CA VAL A 215 -7.44 -14.05 17.36
C VAL A 215 -7.46 -15.29 18.27
N SER A 216 -6.70 -16.34 17.95
CA SER A 216 -6.63 -17.55 18.81
C SER A 216 -6.03 -17.27 20.20
N GLU A 217 -5.10 -16.31 20.31
CA GLU A 217 -4.53 -15.86 21.58
C GLU A 217 -5.46 -14.92 22.36
N LEU A 218 -6.46 -14.35 21.70
CA LEU A 218 -7.39 -13.37 22.27
C LEU A 218 -8.64 -13.99 22.91
N CYS A 219 -8.74 -15.32 22.99
CA CYS A 219 -9.83 -16.04 23.64
C CYS A 219 -9.75 -16.00 25.17
N ASP A 220 -9.45 -14.83 25.76
CA ASP A 220 -9.39 -14.64 27.22
C ASP A 220 -10.62 -13.89 27.72
N ALA A 221 -11.52 -14.63 28.39
CA ALA A 221 -12.73 -14.09 28.96
C ALA A 221 -12.57 -13.59 30.41
N ARG A 222 -11.35 -13.56 30.96
CA ARG A 222 -11.10 -13.04 32.31
C ARG A 222 -11.38 -11.55 32.35
N PRO A 223 -12.11 -11.07 33.39
CA PRO A 223 -12.41 -9.66 33.50
C PRO A 223 -11.14 -8.82 33.70
N LEU A 224 -11.07 -7.72 33.03
CA LEU A 224 -10.03 -6.72 33.09
C LEU A 224 -10.66 -5.38 33.50
N PRO A 225 -9.95 -4.50 34.23
CA PRO A 225 -10.47 -3.19 34.54
C PRO A 225 -10.71 -2.39 33.26
N ALA A 226 -11.92 -1.86 33.07
CA ALA A 226 -12.26 -1.00 31.94
C ALA A 226 -11.66 0.40 32.09
N CYS A 227 -11.42 1.08 30.98
CA CYS A 227 -10.88 2.44 31.00
C CYS A 227 -11.45 3.33 29.87
N TRP A 228 -11.27 4.63 30.03
CA TRP A 228 -11.26 5.52 28.88
C TRP A 228 -10.00 5.24 28.05
N VAL A 229 -10.15 4.92 26.80
CA VAL A 229 -9.06 4.85 25.83
C VAL A 229 -9.06 6.15 25.05
N HIS A 230 -7.92 6.86 25.04
CA HIS A 230 -7.74 8.06 24.26
C HIS A 230 -7.66 7.79 22.75
N GLY A 231 -7.04 6.67 22.37
CA GLY A 231 -6.91 6.19 21.00
C GLY A 231 -5.73 6.79 20.20
N ASP A 232 -5.30 8.00 20.53
CA ASP A 232 -4.07 8.64 19.98
C ASP A 232 -3.19 9.20 21.10
N PHE A 233 -2.88 8.36 22.09
CA PHE A 233 -2.04 8.71 23.23
C PHE A 233 -0.57 8.78 22.80
N ALA A 234 -0.14 9.98 22.39
CA ALA A 234 1.18 10.20 21.83
C ALA A 234 1.84 11.44 22.48
N PRO A 235 3.18 11.53 22.48
CA PRO A 235 3.88 12.64 23.14
C PRO A 235 3.41 14.04 22.71
N TRP A 236 2.97 14.21 21.46
CA TRP A 236 2.48 15.50 20.95
C TRP A 236 1.09 15.88 21.47
N ASN A 237 0.28 14.90 21.86
CA ASN A 237 -1.04 15.11 22.47
C ASN A 237 -1.00 15.24 23.99
N ILE A 238 0.16 15.03 24.61
CA ILE A 238 0.36 15.18 26.05
C ILE A 238 0.89 16.58 26.36
N ARG A 239 0.37 17.17 27.42
CA ARG A 239 0.87 18.42 28.01
C ARG A 239 1.36 18.18 29.43
N HIS A 240 2.63 18.47 29.69
CA HIS A 240 3.17 18.53 31.03
C HIS A 240 2.78 19.87 31.64
N MET A 241 1.82 19.84 32.55
CA MET A 241 1.27 21.03 33.19
C MET A 241 2.11 21.45 34.44
N ALA A 242 1.85 22.61 34.94
CA ALA A 242 2.40 23.04 36.24
C ALA A 242 1.97 22.06 37.35
N ALA A 243 2.75 21.98 38.43
CA ALA A 243 2.51 21.07 39.54
C ALA A 243 2.70 19.56 39.23
N GLY A 244 3.38 19.21 38.12
CA GLY A 244 3.77 17.82 37.84
C GLY A 244 2.63 16.93 37.31
N SER A 245 1.48 17.52 36.96
CA SER A 245 0.39 16.78 36.31
C SER A 245 0.51 16.79 34.79
N ALA A 246 -0.22 15.90 34.11
CA ALA A 246 -0.28 15.82 32.67
C ALA A 246 -1.74 15.90 32.18
N GLY A 247 -1.92 16.57 31.02
CA GLY A 247 -3.21 16.63 30.33
C GLY A 247 -3.11 16.10 28.92
N LEU A 248 -4.26 15.75 28.35
CA LEU A 248 -4.40 15.16 27.02
C LEU A 248 -5.22 16.05 26.11
N LEU A 249 -4.74 16.21 24.88
CA LEU A 249 -5.39 16.90 23.78
C LEU A 249 -5.85 15.90 22.73
N ASP A 250 -6.85 16.30 21.92
CA ASP A 250 -7.24 15.59 20.71
C ASP A 250 -7.95 14.25 20.96
N TRP A 251 -9.12 14.34 21.61
CA TRP A 251 -9.92 13.20 22.04
C TRP A 251 -10.85 12.59 20.96
N GLU A 252 -10.58 12.87 19.69
CA GLU A 252 -11.46 12.47 18.57
C GLU A 252 -11.54 10.95 18.33
N GLU A 253 -10.56 10.17 18.81
CA GLU A 253 -10.52 8.71 18.72
C GLU A 253 -10.90 8.02 20.04
N ALA A 254 -11.30 8.79 21.04
CA ALA A 254 -11.52 8.26 22.36
C ALA A 254 -12.80 7.40 22.47
N ARG A 255 -12.73 6.43 23.37
CA ARG A 255 -13.86 5.53 23.69
C ARG A 255 -13.89 5.17 25.17
N ARG A 256 -15.07 5.04 25.73
CA ARG A 256 -15.32 4.58 27.09
C ARG A 256 -15.43 3.05 27.13
N GLY A 257 -15.00 2.43 28.21
CA GLY A 257 -15.10 0.98 28.41
C GLY A 257 -14.11 0.17 27.58
N GLY A 258 -13.02 0.79 27.09
CA GLY A 258 -12.02 0.11 26.30
C GLY A 258 -11.06 -0.75 27.14
N LEU A 259 -10.21 -1.52 26.43
CA LEU A 259 -9.20 -2.38 27.02
C LEU A 259 -8.10 -1.56 27.69
N PRO A 260 -7.65 -1.94 28.88
CA PRO A 260 -6.54 -1.30 29.57
C PRO A 260 -5.24 -1.47 28.75
N LEU A 261 -4.26 -0.61 28.99
CA LEU A 261 -2.95 -0.56 28.34
C LEU A 261 -2.97 -0.23 26.84
N HIS A 262 -4.14 -0.09 26.19
CA HIS A 262 -4.22 0.28 24.77
C HIS A 262 -3.39 1.54 24.45
N ASP A 263 -3.55 2.58 25.24
CA ASP A 263 -2.85 3.86 25.06
C ASP A 263 -1.36 3.76 25.42
N ALA A 264 -0.99 2.91 26.37
CA ALA A 264 0.41 2.67 26.71
C ALA A 264 1.16 1.99 25.55
N PHE A 265 0.54 1.03 24.88
CA PHE A 265 1.09 0.41 23.68
C PHE A 265 1.10 1.38 22.51
N HIS A 266 0.03 2.16 22.34
CA HIS A 266 0.00 3.20 21.29
C HIS A 266 1.16 4.17 21.42
N PHE A 267 1.45 4.62 22.64
CA PHE A 267 2.56 5.53 22.90
C PHE A 267 3.92 5.02 22.42
N LEU A 268 4.19 3.73 22.52
CA LEU A 268 5.45 3.14 22.09
C LEU A 268 5.45 2.85 20.58
N HIS A 269 4.45 2.14 20.08
CA HIS A 269 4.41 1.71 18.68
C HIS A 269 4.29 2.87 17.69
N ILE A 270 3.55 3.94 18.01
CA ILE A 270 3.43 5.10 17.10
C ILE A 270 4.76 5.85 16.98
N GLN A 271 5.57 5.87 18.03
CA GLN A 271 6.91 6.46 17.99
C GLN A 271 7.86 5.61 17.15
N ASP A 272 7.85 4.28 17.33
CA ASP A 272 8.66 3.38 16.53
C ASP A 272 8.36 3.54 15.05
N TRP A 273 7.08 3.58 14.68
CA TRP A 273 6.64 3.87 13.31
C TRP A 273 7.19 5.20 12.77
N LEU A 274 6.96 6.30 13.49
CA LEU A 274 7.31 7.63 13.02
C LEU A 274 8.82 7.90 12.98
N PHE A 275 9.59 7.20 13.81
CA PHE A 275 11.06 7.38 13.86
C PHE A 275 11.81 6.31 13.07
N GLY A 276 11.11 5.38 12.43
CA GLY A 276 11.69 4.33 11.62
C GLY A 276 12.45 3.29 12.45
N VAL A 277 12.03 3.07 13.69
CA VAL A 277 12.52 1.99 14.55
C VAL A 277 11.83 0.69 14.10
N PRO A 278 12.55 -0.44 13.96
CA PRO A 278 11.90 -1.70 13.63
C PRO A 278 10.84 -2.09 14.66
N PRO A 279 9.71 -2.69 14.23
CA PRO A 279 8.66 -3.08 15.17
C PRO A 279 9.16 -4.14 16.15
N ALA A 280 8.91 -3.91 17.42
CA ALA A 280 9.32 -4.76 18.52
C ALA A 280 8.15 -4.99 19.50
N ALA A 281 8.26 -6.02 20.36
CA ALA A 281 7.30 -6.27 21.43
C ALA A 281 7.62 -5.38 22.63
N HIS A 282 6.61 -4.68 23.14
CA HIS A 282 6.74 -3.72 24.26
C HIS A 282 6.06 -4.19 25.56
N PHE A 283 5.42 -5.37 25.59
CA PHE A 283 4.74 -5.83 26.81
C PHE A 283 5.67 -5.90 28.02
N LYS A 284 6.97 -6.14 27.82
CA LYS A 284 7.96 -6.14 28.90
C LYS A 284 8.18 -4.74 29.47
N ASP A 285 8.20 -3.72 28.62
CA ASP A 285 8.40 -2.31 29.00
C ASP A 285 7.18 -1.76 29.76
N ILE A 286 5.99 -2.24 29.43
CA ILE A 286 4.72 -1.84 30.04
C ILE A 286 4.36 -2.70 31.26
N SER A 287 4.91 -3.89 31.43
CA SER A 287 4.63 -4.80 32.54
C SER A 287 4.78 -4.19 33.95
N PRO A 288 5.72 -3.26 34.23
CA PRO A 288 5.77 -2.58 35.53
C PRO A 288 4.50 -1.77 35.82
N PHE A 289 3.98 -1.06 34.83
CA PHE A 289 2.70 -0.32 34.96
C PHE A 289 1.52 -1.28 35.03
N ALA A 290 1.47 -2.30 34.16
CA ALA A 290 0.40 -3.30 34.12
C ALA A 290 0.16 -3.94 35.49
N ARG A 291 1.23 -4.31 36.22
CA ARG A 291 1.16 -4.87 37.58
C ARG A 291 0.48 -3.94 38.57
N THR A 292 0.67 -2.62 38.44
CA THR A 292 0.06 -1.65 39.36
C THR A 292 -1.46 -1.53 39.22
N ILE A 293 -2.02 -2.06 38.14
CA ILE A 293 -3.46 -2.12 37.86
C ILE A 293 -4.00 -3.55 37.83
N GLY A 294 -3.25 -4.49 38.40
CA GLY A 294 -3.68 -5.90 38.61
C GLY A 294 -3.56 -6.78 37.36
N ILE A 295 -2.82 -6.36 36.32
CA ILE A 295 -2.67 -7.11 35.06
C ILE A 295 -1.39 -7.96 35.13
N THR A 296 -1.53 -9.24 34.85
CA THR A 296 -0.40 -10.20 34.84
C THR A 296 0.47 -9.99 33.56
N PRO A 297 1.73 -10.43 33.57
CA PRO A 297 2.59 -10.32 32.38
C PRO A 297 2.03 -11.02 31.12
N GLU A 298 1.32 -12.13 31.32
CA GLU A 298 0.66 -12.84 30.21
C GLU A 298 -0.52 -12.06 29.66
N GLN A 299 -1.37 -11.50 30.51
CA GLN A 299 -2.45 -10.60 30.09
C GLN A 299 -1.89 -9.35 29.41
N CYS A 300 -0.77 -8.79 29.90
CA CYS A 300 -0.11 -7.66 29.28
C CYS A 300 0.33 -7.98 27.83
N ARG A 301 0.90 -9.17 27.58
CA ARG A 301 1.24 -9.64 26.25
C ARG A 301 0.01 -9.77 25.35
N ARG A 302 -1.08 -10.36 25.86
CA ARG A 302 -2.34 -10.49 25.11
C ARG A 302 -2.98 -9.13 24.79
N LEU A 303 -2.87 -8.17 25.69
CA LEU A 303 -3.35 -6.82 25.46
C LEU A 303 -2.52 -6.08 24.38
N GLU A 304 -1.21 -6.36 24.28
CA GLU A 304 -0.43 -5.84 23.17
C GLU A 304 -0.85 -6.47 21.83
N ILE A 305 -1.13 -7.78 21.81
CA ILE A 305 -1.70 -8.45 20.62
C ILE A 305 -3.05 -7.81 20.24
N ALA A 306 -3.92 -7.59 21.22
CA ALA A 306 -5.21 -6.94 21.01
C ALA A 306 -5.07 -5.51 20.45
N TYR A 307 -4.15 -4.71 21.00
CA TYR A 307 -3.81 -3.39 20.49
C TYR A 307 -3.35 -3.45 19.03
N LEU A 308 -2.34 -4.26 18.71
CA LEU A 308 -1.77 -4.36 17.37
C LEU A 308 -2.79 -4.84 16.34
N ALA A 309 -3.60 -5.85 16.69
CA ALA A 309 -4.63 -6.37 15.82
C ALA A 309 -5.72 -5.31 15.52
N SER A 310 -6.22 -4.62 16.55
CA SER A 310 -7.23 -3.58 16.37
C SER A 310 -6.72 -2.40 15.56
N ARG A 311 -5.49 -1.96 15.80
CA ARG A 311 -4.88 -0.84 15.04
C ARG A 311 -4.54 -1.23 13.62
N TYR A 312 -4.09 -2.45 13.37
CA TYR A 312 -3.89 -2.98 12.02
C TYR A 312 -5.18 -2.87 11.19
N LEU A 313 -6.30 -3.37 11.71
CA LEU A 313 -7.60 -3.29 11.03
C LEU A 313 -8.05 -1.84 10.81
N GLN A 314 -7.85 -0.98 11.80
CA GLN A 314 -8.16 0.44 11.68
C GLN A 314 -7.33 1.13 10.59
N GLN A 315 -6.03 0.82 10.46
CA GLN A 315 -5.19 1.40 9.41
C GLN A 315 -5.57 0.89 8.02
N LEU A 316 -5.97 -0.37 7.91
CA LEU A 316 -6.51 -0.90 6.64
C LEU A 316 -7.76 -0.14 6.20
N THR A 317 -8.70 0.11 7.11
CA THR A 317 -9.92 0.89 6.79
C THR A 317 -9.62 2.35 6.42
N ARG A 318 -8.52 2.90 6.92
CA ARG A 318 -8.03 4.24 6.57
C ARG A 318 -7.17 4.28 5.32
N HIS A 319 -6.90 3.13 4.69
CA HIS A 319 -5.99 2.98 3.56
C HIS A 319 -4.55 3.44 3.86
N GLU A 320 -4.11 3.33 5.12
CA GLU A 320 -2.74 3.62 5.57
C GLU A 320 -1.89 2.35 5.61
N PHE A 321 -1.69 1.74 4.46
CA PHE A 321 -1.10 0.40 4.32
C PHE A 321 0.33 0.29 4.87
N GLU A 322 1.19 1.31 4.69
CA GLU A 322 2.55 1.27 5.24
C GLU A 322 2.56 1.19 6.78
N HIS A 323 1.60 1.84 7.43
CA HIS A 323 1.43 1.76 8.87
C HIS A 323 0.79 0.43 9.29
N ALA A 324 -0.16 -0.07 8.51
CA ALA A 324 -0.75 -1.38 8.74
C ALA A 324 0.32 -2.50 8.67
N ASP A 325 1.18 -2.50 7.64
CA ASP A 325 2.28 -3.45 7.51
C ASP A 325 3.24 -3.41 8.71
N PHE A 326 3.56 -2.22 9.20
CA PHE A 326 4.38 -2.05 10.40
C PHE A 326 3.72 -2.68 11.64
N LEU A 327 2.42 -2.48 11.83
CA LEU A 327 1.66 -3.04 12.95
C LEU A 327 1.55 -4.57 12.85
N LEU A 328 1.37 -5.10 11.65
CA LEU A 328 1.36 -6.54 11.39
C LEU A 328 2.71 -7.18 11.71
N ASP A 329 3.80 -6.50 11.34
CA ASP A 329 5.16 -6.92 11.71
C ASP A 329 5.38 -6.90 13.23
N GLY A 330 4.83 -5.89 13.93
CA GLY A 330 4.80 -5.83 15.39
C GLY A 330 4.03 -7.00 15.99
N LEU A 331 2.86 -7.30 15.45
CA LEU A 331 2.02 -8.42 15.86
C LEU A 331 2.78 -9.75 15.75
N GLY A 332 3.46 -9.99 14.63
CA GLY A 332 4.34 -11.15 14.46
C GLY A 332 5.49 -11.20 15.46
N SER A 333 6.01 -10.04 15.91
CA SER A 333 7.04 -9.98 16.96
C SER A 333 6.54 -10.42 18.34
N VAL A 334 5.31 -10.01 18.68
CA VAL A 334 4.69 -10.33 19.98
C VAL A 334 4.22 -11.78 20.03
N LEU A 335 3.72 -12.33 18.93
CA LEU A 335 3.28 -13.73 18.82
C LEU A 335 4.45 -14.73 18.98
N GLY A 336 5.69 -14.27 18.85
CA GLY A 336 6.89 -14.99 19.25
C GLY A 336 7.34 -16.09 18.29
N GLU A 337 8.11 -17.08 18.78
CA GLU A 337 8.74 -18.12 17.98
C GLU A 337 7.76 -18.98 17.17
N ARG A 338 6.49 -19.03 17.53
CA ARG A 338 5.47 -19.73 16.76
C ARG A 338 5.31 -19.16 15.33
N LEU A 339 5.60 -17.87 15.14
CA LEU A 339 5.60 -17.20 13.84
C LEU A 339 6.98 -16.76 13.34
N ARG A 340 8.04 -16.82 14.17
CA ARG A 340 9.41 -16.42 13.82
C ARG A 340 10.06 -17.24 12.72
N ARG A 341 9.51 -18.38 12.36
CA ARG A 341 10.07 -19.27 11.33
C ARG A 341 9.53 -19.02 9.92
N VAL A 342 8.63 -18.07 9.73
CA VAL A 342 8.40 -17.50 8.41
C VAL A 342 9.54 -16.52 8.13
N PRO A 343 10.46 -16.81 7.21
CA PRO A 343 11.60 -15.92 7.00
C PRO A 343 11.08 -14.60 6.46
N ARG A 344 11.07 -13.62 7.31
CA ARG A 344 10.86 -12.23 6.94
C ARG A 344 11.96 -11.84 5.97
N ARG A 345 11.65 -11.73 4.70
CA ARG A 345 12.37 -10.79 3.87
C ARG A 345 12.06 -9.41 4.45
N VAL A 346 13.00 -8.88 5.23
CA VAL A 346 13.13 -7.45 5.43
C VAL A 346 13.51 -6.87 4.07
N SER A 347 12.55 -6.71 3.22
CA SER A 347 12.64 -5.82 2.10
C SER A 347 11.62 -4.74 2.40
N PHE A 348 12.14 -3.54 2.67
CA PHE A 348 11.45 -2.30 2.43
C PHE A 348 11.13 -2.21 0.93
N THR A 349 10.26 -3.09 0.48
CA THR A 349 9.68 -3.05 -0.84
C THR A 349 8.21 -2.80 -0.63
N THR A 350 7.83 -1.59 -0.95
CA THR A 350 6.47 -1.17 -1.26
C THR A 350 5.65 -2.38 -1.75
N LYS A 351 5.02 -3.09 -0.82
CA LYS A 351 3.95 -4.03 -1.09
C LYS A 351 2.67 -3.22 -1.34
N GLY A 352 2.61 -2.50 -2.43
CA GLY A 352 1.49 -1.64 -2.74
C GLY A 352 0.64 -2.07 -3.92
N SER A 353 0.96 -3.20 -4.58
CA SER A 353 0.25 -3.52 -5.82
C SER A 353 -0.66 -4.73 -5.76
N HIS A 354 -0.41 -5.70 -4.86
CA HIS A 354 -1.32 -6.84 -4.75
C HIS A 354 -2.58 -6.51 -3.94
N ASP A 355 -2.50 -5.62 -2.93
CA ASP A 355 -3.62 -5.34 -2.03
C ASP A 355 -4.66 -4.38 -2.64
N LEU A 356 -4.26 -3.53 -3.60
CA LEU A 356 -5.21 -2.73 -4.37
C LEU A 356 -6.05 -3.58 -5.37
N ALA A 357 -5.54 -4.76 -5.73
CA ALA A 357 -6.25 -5.71 -6.60
C ALA A 357 -7.28 -6.57 -5.83
N GLN A 358 -7.27 -6.56 -4.50
CA GLN A 358 -8.12 -7.41 -3.65
C GLN A 358 -9.18 -6.66 -2.82
N ALA A 359 -9.41 -5.36 -3.07
CA ALA A 359 -10.74 -4.82 -2.78
C ALA A 359 -11.78 -5.77 -3.40
N PRO A 360 -12.93 -6.06 -2.75
CA PRO A 360 -13.91 -6.99 -3.29
C PRO A 360 -14.16 -6.62 -4.73
N THR A 361 -13.74 -7.52 -5.63
CA THR A 361 -13.79 -7.28 -7.08
C THR A 361 -15.24 -6.95 -7.40
N PRO A 362 -15.56 -5.79 -7.94
CA PRO A 362 -16.95 -5.46 -8.28
C PRO A 362 -17.56 -6.61 -9.08
N PRO A 363 -18.82 -6.97 -8.86
CA PRO A 363 -19.46 -8.10 -9.58
C PRO A 363 -19.22 -8.06 -11.08
N THR A 364 -19.16 -6.87 -11.66
CA THR A 364 -18.85 -6.63 -13.08
C THR A 364 -17.42 -7.01 -13.45
N ALA A 365 -16.42 -6.67 -12.62
CA ALA A 365 -15.03 -7.01 -12.91
C ALA A 365 -14.78 -8.51 -12.78
N LEU A 366 -15.47 -9.20 -11.84
CA LEU A 366 -15.43 -10.66 -11.74
C LEU A 366 -16.09 -11.32 -12.95
N ARG A 367 -17.23 -10.81 -13.43
CA ARG A 367 -17.88 -11.28 -14.65
C ARG A 367 -16.94 -11.16 -15.84
N ILE A 368 -16.30 -10.01 -16.03
CA ILE A 368 -15.33 -9.80 -17.12
C ILE A 368 -14.14 -10.76 -16.99
N ARG A 369 -13.62 -10.98 -15.79
CA ARG A 369 -12.53 -11.92 -15.56
C ARG A 369 -12.93 -13.35 -15.98
N ASN A 370 -14.13 -13.80 -15.62
CA ASN A 370 -14.64 -15.11 -16.01
C ASN A 370 -14.87 -15.21 -17.52
N GLU A 371 -15.38 -14.15 -18.17
CA GLU A 371 -15.53 -14.09 -19.64
C GLU A 371 -14.17 -14.23 -20.36
N LEU A 372 -13.16 -13.47 -19.91
CA LEU A 372 -11.80 -13.56 -20.45
C LEU A 372 -11.19 -14.95 -20.24
N PHE A 373 -11.44 -15.57 -19.09
CA PHE A 373 -10.96 -16.92 -18.80
C PHE A 373 -11.65 -17.98 -19.65
N SER A 374 -12.96 -17.87 -19.85
CA SER A 374 -13.69 -18.80 -20.73
C SER A 374 -13.23 -18.67 -22.18
N ALA A 375 -12.99 -17.44 -22.67
CA ALA A 375 -12.43 -17.22 -24.00
C ALA A 375 -10.99 -17.78 -24.10
N PHE A 376 -10.20 -17.66 -23.04
CA PHE A 376 -8.85 -18.21 -22.97
C PHE A 376 -8.86 -19.75 -23.09
N LEU A 377 -9.72 -20.43 -22.33
CA LEU A 377 -9.85 -21.87 -22.40
C LEU A 377 -10.34 -22.33 -23.78
N ALA A 378 -11.36 -21.70 -24.32
CA ALA A 378 -11.90 -22.03 -25.65
C ALA A 378 -10.80 -21.91 -26.71
N GLN A 379 -9.99 -20.86 -26.66
CA GLN A 379 -8.90 -20.69 -27.62
C GLN A 379 -7.77 -21.70 -27.42
N LEU A 380 -7.38 -22.02 -26.18
CA LEU A 380 -6.40 -23.06 -25.91
C LEU A 380 -6.86 -24.43 -26.45
N ASN A 381 -8.13 -24.77 -26.21
CA ASN A 381 -8.72 -26.03 -26.66
C ASN A 381 -8.88 -26.13 -28.19
N SER A 382 -8.94 -24.99 -28.89
CA SER A 382 -9.00 -24.95 -30.36
C SER A 382 -7.63 -25.08 -31.03
N THR A 383 -6.55 -25.08 -30.27
CA THR A 383 -5.17 -25.20 -30.78
C THR A 383 -4.55 -26.54 -30.44
N ASP A 384 -3.44 -26.86 -31.10
CA ASP A 384 -2.59 -28.02 -30.81
C ASP A 384 -1.59 -27.76 -29.64
N ILE A 385 -1.67 -26.62 -28.98
CA ILE A 385 -0.81 -26.29 -27.84
C ILE A 385 -1.11 -27.24 -26.68
N ARG A 386 -0.10 -27.99 -26.27
CA ARG A 386 -0.20 -28.88 -25.10
C ARG A 386 -0.10 -28.05 -23.84
N TYR A 387 -1.14 -28.05 -23.03
CA TYR A 387 -1.20 -27.24 -21.78
C TYR A 387 -1.82 -28.01 -20.62
N CYS A 388 -1.58 -27.51 -19.40
CA CYS A 388 -2.39 -27.80 -18.22
C CYS A 388 -2.39 -26.61 -17.23
N LEU A 389 -3.50 -26.43 -16.48
CA LEU A 389 -3.61 -25.47 -15.40
C LEU A 389 -3.01 -26.06 -14.13
N LEU A 390 -2.00 -25.40 -13.54
CA LEU A 390 -1.20 -25.97 -12.46
C LEU A 390 -1.85 -25.88 -11.07
N SER A 391 -2.65 -24.86 -10.82
CA SER A 391 -3.29 -24.64 -9.49
C SER A 391 -4.42 -23.61 -9.57
N GLY A 392 -5.29 -23.58 -8.53
CA GLY A 392 -6.35 -22.58 -8.40
C GLY A 392 -7.55 -22.76 -9.32
N TYR A 393 -7.69 -23.91 -9.92
CA TYR A 393 -8.71 -24.23 -10.92
C TYR A 393 -10.02 -24.80 -10.36
N ASP A 394 -10.10 -25.08 -9.05
CA ASP A 394 -11.23 -25.83 -8.46
C ASP A 394 -12.59 -25.15 -8.70
N THR A 395 -12.60 -23.81 -8.70
CA THR A 395 -13.81 -22.99 -8.93
C THR A 395 -13.95 -22.49 -10.36
N CYS A 396 -13.03 -22.88 -11.26
CA CYS A 396 -13.05 -22.47 -12.65
C CYS A 396 -13.98 -23.38 -13.49
N PRO A 397 -14.59 -22.86 -14.55
CA PRO A 397 -14.55 -21.47 -15.05
C PRO A 397 -15.52 -20.52 -14.33
N GLU A 398 -16.38 -21.00 -13.42
CA GLU A 398 -17.49 -20.26 -12.83
C GLU A 398 -17.01 -19.08 -12.00
N LYS A 399 -15.85 -19.24 -11.32
CA LYS A 399 -15.25 -18.21 -10.49
C LYS A 399 -13.74 -18.26 -10.52
N VAL A 400 -13.12 -17.27 -11.18
CA VAL A 400 -11.65 -17.09 -11.23
C VAL A 400 -11.24 -16.06 -10.20
N THR A 401 -10.64 -16.50 -9.08
CA THR A 401 -10.34 -15.66 -7.92
C THR A 401 -8.90 -15.18 -7.83
N SER A 402 -7.97 -15.80 -8.56
CA SER A 402 -6.53 -15.50 -8.51
C SER A 402 -5.90 -15.57 -9.90
N ASP A 403 -4.59 -15.37 -9.96
CA ASP A 403 -3.77 -15.60 -11.15
C ASP A 403 -3.99 -17.02 -11.68
N VAL A 404 -3.94 -17.18 -13.00
CA VAL A 404 -4.10 -18.47 -13.66
C VAL A 404 -2.71 -19.03 -13.98
N ASP A 405 -2.18 -19.83 -13.06
CA ASP A 405 -0.92 -20.56 -13.29
C ASP A 405 -1.16 -21.69 -14.32
N PHE A 406 -0.48 -21.67 -15.44
CA PHE A 406 -0.57 -22.75 -16.43
C PHE A 406 0.79 -23.08 -17.05
N MET A 407 0.91 -24.31 -17.51
CA MET A 407 2.12 -24.83 -18.14
C MET A 407 1.85 -25.20 -19.60
N VAL A 408 2.81 -24.87 -20.46
CA VAL A 408 2.83 -25.29 -21.84
C VAL A 408 4.16 -25.97 -22.17
N HIS A 409 4.21 -26.74 -23.24
CA HIS A 409 5.50 -27.27 -23.69
C HIS A 409 6.47 -26.12 -24.05
N PRO A 410 7.77 -26.20 -23.67
CA PRO A 410 8.74 -25.14 -23.95
C PRO A 410 8.80 -24.67 -25.39
N GLY A 411 8.60 -25.63 -26.34
CA GLY A 411 8.52 -25.32 -27.76
C GLY A 411 7.29 -24.49 -28.19
N ASP A 412 6.24 -24.40 -27.35
CA ASP A 412 5.02 -23.64 -27.63
C ASP A 412 4.99 -22.26 -26.94
N MET A 413 5.97 -21.97 -26.10
CA MET A 413 6.00 -20.71 -25.33
C MET A 413 5.89 -19.44 -26.21
N TYR A 414 6.49 -19.45 -27.41
CA TYR A 414 6.42 -18.32 -28.33
C TYR A 414 5.02 -18.09 -28.92
N ARG A 415 4.15 -19.11 -28.91
CA ARG A 415 2.77 -19.05 -29.42
C ARG A 415 1.79 -18.46 -28.40
N VAL A 416 2.17 -18.41 -27.11
CA VAL A 416 1.28 -18.02 -26.02
C VAL A 416 0.89 -16.54 -26.10
N ALA A 417 1.85 -15.65 -26.33
CA ALA A 417 1.54 -14.21 -26.39
C ALA A 417 0.63 -13.84 -27.59
N PRO A 418 0.85 -14.33 -28.81
CA PRO A 418 -0.10 -14.17 -29.92
C PRO A 418 -1.48 -14.75 -29.60
N LEU A 419 -1.56 -15.95 -29.04
CA LEU A 419 -2.82 -16.57 -28.63
C LEU A 419 -3.58 -15.68 -27.62
N LEU A 420 -2.92 -15.21 -26.56
CA LEU A 420 -3.53 -14.35 -25.56
C LEU A 420 -3.97 -12.99 -26.14
N SER A 421 -3.24 -12.48 -27.13
CA SER A 421 -3.66 -11.29 -27.86
C SER A 421 -4.95 -11.51 -28.65
N GLN A 422 -5.08 -12.67 -29.30
CA GLN A 422 -6.29 -13.05 -30.01
C GLN A 422 -7.46 -13.29 -29.05
N VAL A 423 -7.24 -13.99 -27.93
CA VAL A 423 -8.24 -14.17 -26.86
C VAL A 423 -8.79 -12.83 -26.38
N ALA A 424 -7.89 -11.90 -26.08
CA ALA A 424 -8.29 -10.58 -25.60
C ALA A 424 -9.12 -9.85 -26.67
N HIS A 425 -8.71 -9.90 -27.92
CA HIS A 425 -9.42 -9.27 -29.04
C HIS A 425 -10.83 -9.85 -29.23
N VAL A 426 -10.96 -11.17 -29.27
CA VAL A 426 -12.26 -11.87 -29.40
C VAL A 426 -13.19 -11.52 -28.24
N ALA A 427 -12.65 -11.38 -27.04
CA ALA A 427 -13.42 -11.00 -25.84
C ALA A 427 -13.72 -9.49 -25.77
N GLY A 428 -13.32 -8.69 -26.75
CA GLY A 428 -13.48 -7.23 -26.73
C GLY A 428 -12.55 -6.50 -25.77
N GLY A 429 -11.40 -7.06 -25.47
CA GLY A 429 -10.36 -6.52 -24.63
C GLY A 429 -9.01 -6.41 -25.34
N ALA A 430 -7.92 -6.31 -24.56
CA ALA A 430 -6.57 -6.20 -25.08
C ALA A 430 -5.55 -6.88 -24.15
N LEU A 431 -4.46 -7.42 -24.74
CA LEU A 431 -3.27 -7.86 -24.00
C LEU A 431 -2.43 -6.61 -23.65
N VAL A 432 -2.41 -6.23 -22.38
CA VAL A 432 -1.80 -4.97 -21.90
C VAL A 432 -0.43 -5.15 -21.27
N GLN A 433 -0.09 -6.37 -20.81
CA GLN A 433 1.23 -6.69 -20.28
C GLN A 433 1.68 -8.08 -20.74
N ALA A 434 2.99 -8.20 -21.02
CA ALA A 434 3.69 -9.46 -21.19
C ALA A 434 5.07 -9.33 -20.52
N ILE A 435 5.26 -9.98 -19.38
CA ILE A 435 6.38 -9.77 -18.47
C ILE A 435 7.17 -11.06 -18.30
N PRO A 436 8.28 -11.26 -19.01
CA PRO A 436 9.16 -12.39 -18.76
C PRO A 436 9.75 -12.27 -17.36
N HIS A 437 9.31 -13.08 -16.40
CA HIS A 437 9.81 -13.02 -15.02
C HIS A 437 10.86 -14.06 -14.69
N GLU A 438 10.91 -15.15 -15.46
CA GLU A 438 11.97 -16.17 -15.49
C GLU A 438 12.40 -16.46 -16.93
N THR A 439 13.42 -17.26 -17.13
CA THR A 439 13.92 -17.64 -18.48
C THR A 439 12.94 -18.54 -19.24
N SER A 440 12.03 -19.20 -18.52
CA SER A 440 11.02 -20.13 -19.04
C SER A 440 9.60 -19.77 -18.59
N ALA A 441 9.38 -18.53 -18.10
CA ALA A 441 8.07 -18.13 -17.62
C ALA A 441 7.77 -16.66 -17.92
N CYS A 442 6.51 -16.40 -18.30
CA CYS A 442 6.02 -15.09 -18.66
C CYS A 442 4.63 -14.85 -18.04
N TYR A 443 4.51 -13.74 -17.34
CA TYR A 443 3.27 -13.23 -16.76
C TYR A 443 2.60 -12.31 -17.75
N PHE A 444 1.32 -12.53 -17.99
CA PHE A 444 0.52 -11.75 -18.92
C PHE A 444 -0.61 -11.04 -18.16
N VAL A 445 -1.14 -9.96 -18.73
CA VAL A 445 -2.34 -9.29 -18.25
C VAL A 445 -3.24 -8.97 -19.45
N LEU A 446 -4.44 -9.52 -19.43
CA LEU A 446 -5.51 -9.14 -20.33
C LEU A 446 -6.42 -8.16 -19.62
N ALA A 447 -6.87 -7.12 -20.31
CA ALA A 447 -7.79 -6.14 -19.78
C ALA A 447 -8.98 -5.95 -20.72
N LYS A 448 -10.20 -5.84 -20.16
CA LYS A 448 -11.40 -5.46 -20.89
C LYS A 448 -12.08 -4.32 -20.17
N HIS A 449 -12.45 -3.29 -20.91
CA HIS A 449 -13.16 -2.13 -20.42
C HIS A 449 -14.61 -2.16 -20.95
N ASP A 450 -15.58 -2.18 -20.04
CA ASP A 450 -17.01 -2.34 -20.36
C ASP A 450 -17.84 -1.21 -19.69
N GLY A 451 -17.38 0.04 -19.83
CA GLY A 451 -18.05 1.21 -19.24
C GLY A 451 -18.04 1.32 -17.70
N SER A 452 -17.55 0.33 -16.99
CA SER A 452 -17.35 0.25 -15.54
C SER A 452 -15.86 0.06 -15.23
N PRO A 453 -15.42 -0.13 -13.97
CA PRO A 453 -14.02 -0.44 -13.70
C PRO A 453 -13.54 -1.59 -14.58
N ALA A 454 -12.36 -1.44 -15.21
CA ALA A 454 -11.78 -2.47 -16.06
C ALA A 454 -11.69 -3.81 -15.34
N GLY A 455 -12.02 -4.90 -16.03
CA GLY A 455 -11.79 -6.27 -15.56
C GLY A 455 -10.48 -6.81 -16.11
N TYR A 456 -9.78 -7.61 -15.33
CA TYR A 456 -8.46 -8.13 -15.66
C TYR A 456 -8.41 -9.67 -15.50
N LEU A 457 -7.65 -10.32 -16.38
CA LEU A 457 -7.24 -11.71 -16.23
C LEU A 457 -5.72 -11.77 -16.30
N ASP A 458 -5.13 -12.52 -15.36
CA ASP A 458 -3.68 -12.59 -15.15
C ASP A 458 -3.14 -14.00 -15.39
N PRO A 459 -2.92 -14.44 -16.64
CA PRO A 459 -2.30 -15.72 -16.95
C PRO A 459 -0.80 -15.70 -16.65
N ASP A 460 -0.32 -16.63 -15.80
CA ASP A 460 1.10 -16.86 -15.53
C ASP A 460 1.53 -18.17 -16.22
N CYS A 461 2.18 -18.01 -17.36
CA CYS A 461 2.61 -19.12 -18.20
C CYS A 461 4.02 -19.55 -17.87
N SER A 462 4.22 -20.85 -17.69
CA SER A 462 5.53 -21.46 -17.64
C SER A 462 5.69 -22.58 -18.65
N GLY A 463 6.92 -22.73 -19.18
CA GLY A 463 7.37 -23.97 -19.75
C GLY A 463 7.77 -24.90 -18.59
N ASP A 464 9.01 -25.35 -18.57
CA ASP A 464 9.53 -26.07 -17.40
C ASP A 464 9.36 -25.21 -16.11
N TYR A 465 8.98 -25.84 -15.02
CA TYR A 465 8.98 -25.17 -13.73
C TYR A 465 10.42 -25.03 -13.21
N ARG A 466 10.98 -23.85 -13.39
CA ARG A 466 12.35 -23.48 -12.98
C ARG A 466 12.31 -22.36 -11.94
N ASN A 467 13.27 -22.39 -11.03
CA ASN A 467 13.51 -21.28 -10.11
C ASN A 467 15.01 -21.09 -9.90
N GLN A 468 15.51 -19.89 -10.18
CA GLN A 468 16.95 -19.56 -10.13
C GLN A 468 17.81 -20.49 -10.99
N GLY A 469 17.31 -20.89 -12.16
CA GLY A 469 17.97 -21.76 -13.11
C GLY A 469 17.85 -23.26 -12.84
N ARG A 470 17.37 -23.68 -11.69
CA ARG A 470 17.15 -25.10 -11.35
C ARG A 470 15.84 -25.61 -11.90
N LEU A 471 15.87 -26.77 -12.51
CA LEU A 471 14.68 -27.48 -12.99
C LEU A 471 14.04 -28.25 -11.83
N TRP A 472 12.77 -27.99 -11.56
CA TRP A 472 12.00 -28.68 -10.54
C TRP A 472 11.01 -29.68 -11.14
N LEU A 473 10.30 -29.28 -12.22
CA LEU A 473 9.39 -30.12 -12.95
C LEU A 473 9.58 -29.86 -14.44
N SER A 474 9.73 -30.93 -15.20
CA SER A 474 9.75 -30.90 -16.66
C SER A 474 8.32 -30.74 -17.19
N ALA A 475 8.13 -29.79 -18.10
CA ALA A 475 6.84 -29.63 -18.76
C ALA A 475 6.45 -30.89 -19.57
N GLU A 476 7.43 -31.58 -20.16
CA GLU A 476 7.18 -32.81 -20.91
C GLU A 476 6.60 -33.90 -20.01
N GLU A 477 7.20 -34.15 -18.83
CA GLU A 477 6.70 -35.12 -17.85
C GLU A 477 5.28 -34.78 -17.39
N VAL A 478 5.06 -33.53 -16.97
CA VAL A 478 3.77 -33.05 -16.43
C VAL A 478 2.67 -33.13 -17.50
N LEU A 479 2.97 -32.69 -18.73
CA LEU A 479 1.99 -32.70 -19.83
C LEU A 479 1.70 -34.09 -20.36
N ALA A 480 2.64 -35.05 -20.24
CA ALA A 480 2.42 -36.44 -20.61
C ALA A 480 1.41 -37.14 -19.68
N GLN A 481 1.38 -36.76 -18.41
CA GLN A 481 0.51 -37.34 -17.38
C GLN A 481 -0.69 -36.47 -17.00
N LYS A 482 -0.97 -35.41 -17.80
CA LYS A 482 -2.10 -34.51 -17.54
C LYS A 482 -3.43 -35.28 -17.55
N ARG A 483 -4.34 -34.87 -16.69
CA ARG A 483 -5.70 -35.40 -16.59
C ARG A 483 -6.73 -34.39 -17.04
N HIS A 484 -7.86 -34.87 -17.53
CA HIS A 484 -9.00 -34.02 -17.89
C HIS A 484 -9.75 -33.58 -16.62
N PHE A 485 -10.12 -32.32 -16.54
CA PHE A 485 -10.92 -31.73 -15.45
C PHE A 485 -11.91 -30.73 -16.06
N LYS A 486 -13.22 -31.00 -15.98
CA LYS A 486 -14.24 -30.24 -16.73
C LYS A 486 -13.82 -30.13 -18.21
N ASP A 487 -13.71 -28.94 -18.76
CA ASP A 487 -13.38 -28.66 -20.16
C ASP A 487 -11.91 -28.32 -20.40
N PHE A 488 -11.01 -28.62 -19.45
CA PHE A 488 -9.57 -28.30 -19.55
C PHE A 488 -8.70 -29.36 -18.90
N TYR A 489 -7.40 -29.20 -19.05
CA TYR A 489 -6.42 -30.15 -18.53
C TYR A 489 -5.74 -29.62 -17.28
N VAL A 490 -5.46 -30.49 -16.31
CA VAL A 490 -4.72 -30.25 -15.09
C VAL A 490 -3.65 -31.32 -14.91
N PRO A 491 -2.61 -31.13 -14.08
CA PRO A 491 -1.56 -32.12 -13.84
C PRO A 491 -2.12 -33.43 -13.26
N SER A 492 -1.33 -34.49 -13.27
CA SER A 492 -1.59 -35.65 -12.41
C SER A 492 -1.64 -35.20 -10.94
N VAL A 493 -2.29 -35.98 -10.08
CA VAL A 493 -2.40 -35.66 -8.66
C VAL A 493 -1.01 -35.51 -8.02
N ALA A 494 -0.08 -36.37 -8.40
CA ALA A 494 1.28 -36.36 -7.88
C ALA A 494 2.11 -35.15 -8.37
N ASP A 495 1.95 -34.76 -9.65
CA ASP A 495 2.61 -33.56 -10.18
C ASP A 495 2.05 -32.29 -9.57
N GLU A 496 0.72 -32.21 -9.42
CA GLU A 496 0.08 -31.08 -8.75
C GLU A 496 0.54 -30.93 -7.29
N PHE A 497 0.56 -32.05 -6.55
CA PHE A 497 1.08 -32.09 -5.19
C PHE A 497 2.53 -31.61 -5.14
N THR A 498 3.37 -32.10 -6.03
CA THR A 498 4.80 -31.79 -6.10
C THR A 498 5.02 -30.31 -6.45
N TYR A 499 4.34 -29.81 -7.49
CA TYR A 499 4.39 -28.40 -7.86
C TYR A 499 3.99 -27.50 -6.69
N TYR A 500 2.86 -27.83 -6.05
CA TYR A 500 2.32 -27.02 -4.96
C TYR A 500 3.24 -27.02 -3.75
N LEU A 501 3.75 -28.18 -3.33
CA LEU A 501 4.68 -28.32 -2.22
C LEU A 501 5.99 -27.56 -2.49
N ILE A 502 6.64 -27.78 -3.64
CA ILE A 502 7.90 -27.10 -4.00
C ILE A 502 7.70 -25.59 -4.03
N LYS A 503 6.61 -25.09 -4.64
CA LYS A 503 6.27 -23.67 -4.67
C LYS A 503 6.18 -23.07 -3.26
N LYS A 504 5.59 -23.81 -2.29
CA LYS A 504 5.46 -23.37 -0.90
C LYS A 504 6.79 -23.46 -0.13
N LEU A 505 7.54 -24.53 -0.30
CA LEU A 505 8.87 -24.66 0.31
C LEU A 505 9.84 -23.57 -0.19
N LEU A 506 9.82 -23.25 -1.48
CA LEU A 506 10.66 -22.18 -2.04
C LEU A 506 10.24 -20.79 -1.52
N LYS A 507 8.95 -20.55 -1.31
CA LYS A 507 8.40 -19.33 -0.68
C LYS A 507 8.60 -19.30 0.83
N GLN A 508 8.94 -20.42 1.46
CA GLN A 508 9.10 -20.62 2.92
C GLN A 508 7.82 -20.25 3.72
N ALA A 509 6.67 -20.50 3.14
CA ALA A 509 5.39 -20.22 3.79
C ALA A 509 4.36 -21.31 3.39
N ILE A 510 3.78 -21.96 4.40
CA ILE A 510 2.65 -22.89 4.27
C ILE A 510 1.56 -22.46 5.23
N THR A 511 0.35 -22.22 4.73
CA THR A 511 -0.83 -21.86 5.50
C THR A 511 -1.66 -23.11 5.84
N ALA A 512 -2.57 -23.00 6.81
CA ALA A 512 -3.48 -24.10 7.15
C ALA A 512 -4.35 -24.54 5.95
N CYS A 513 -4.81 -23.59 5.14
CA CYS A 513 -5.58 -23.88 3.92
C CYS A 513 -4.71 -24.60 2.88
N GLN A 514 -3.47 -24.14 2.71
CA GLN A 514 -2.51 -24.74 1.79
C GLN A 514 -2.08 -26.15 2.21
N LEU A 515 -1.91 -26.35 3.53
CA LEU A 515 -1.64 -27.67 4.07
C LEU A 515 -2.83 -28.61 3.85
N ARG A 516 -4.07 -28.16 4.09
CA ARG A 516 -5.26 -28.96 3.79
C ARG A 516 -5.31 -29.41 2.32
N ARG A 517 -4.96 -28.51 1.38
CA ARG A 517 -4.84 -28.87 -0.04
C ARG A 517 -3.77 -29.94 -0.27
N LEU A 518 -2.58 -29.78 0.33
CA LEU A 518 -1.51 -30.79 0.24
C LEU A 518 -1.95 -32.13 0.83
N CYS A 519 -2.61 -32.14 1.98
CA CYS A 519 -3.15 -33.36 2.59
C CYS A 519 -4.18 -34.02 1.67
N HIS A 520 -5.09 -33.25 1.09
CA HIS A 520 -6.10 -33.76 0.17
C HIS A 520 -5.47 -34.39 -1.09
N LEU A 521 -4.49 -33.71 -1.71
CA LEU A 521 -3.77 -34.25 -2.86
C LEU A 521 -3.01 -35.52 -2.50
N TYR A 522 -2.31 -35.53 -1.36
CA TYR A 522 -1.58 -36.70 -0.88
C TYR A 522 -2.51 -37.90 -0.63
N GLN A 523 -3.67 -37.67 0.01
CA GLN A 523 -4.66 -38.75 0.28
C GLN A 523 -5.22 -39.40 -1.00
N ARG A 524 -5.28 -38.66 -2.11
CA ARG A 524 -5.80 -39.14 -3.38
C ARG A 524 -4.83 -40.07 -4.13
N ASP A 525 -3.52 -39.85 -3.93
CA ASP A 525 -2.48 -40.68 -4.60
C ASP A 525 -1.20 -40.74 -3.76
N PRO A 526 -1.21 -41.42 -2.60
CA PRO A 526 -0.07 -41.48 -1.70
C PRO A 526 1.17 -42.12 -2.31
N ALA A 527 0.99 -43.14 -3.14
CA ALA A 527 2.12 -43.90 -3.70
C ALA A 527 2.94 -43.05 -4.68
N ASN A 528 2.29 -42.39 -5.63
CA ASN A 528 2.97 -41.54 -6.60
C ASN A 528 3.48 -40.24 -5.93
N CYS A 529 2.74 -39.65 -5.01
CA CYS A 529 3.23 -38.50 -4.23
C CYS A 529 4.52 -38.83 -3.46
N ARG A 530 4.58 -40.05 -2.83
CA ARG A 530 5.79 -40.53 -2.17
C ARG A 530 6.94 -40.70 -3.18
N SER A 531 6.69 -41.31 -4.32
CA SER A 531 7.70 -41.49 -5.37
C SER A 531 8.29 -40.13 -5.79
N HIS A 532 7.43 -39.13 -6.00
CA HIS A 532 7.86 -37.78 -6.34
C HIS A 532 8.65 -37.10 -5.22
N LEU A 533 8.25 -37.26 -3.96
CA LEU A 533 9.02 -36.71 -2.81
C LEU A 533 10.42 -37.31 -2.75
N LEU A 534 10.59 -38.62 -3.02
CA LEU A 534 11.88 -39.30 -3.00
C LEU A 534 12.85 -38.79 -4.09
N ARG A 535 12.37 -38.07 -5.10
CA ARG A 535 13.24 -37.40 -6.09
C ARG A 535 14.01 -36.23 -5.46
N PHE A 536 13.47 -35.62 -4.39
CA PHE A 536 13.95 -34.36 -3.84
C PHE A 536 14.34 -34.43 -2.37
N LEU A 537 13.87 -35.44 -1.62
CA LEU A 537 14.05 -35.53 -0.18
C LEU A 537 14.54 -36.94 0.20
N SER A 538 15.29 -37.03 1.27
CA SER A 538 15.76 -38.28 1.84
C SER A 538 14.60 -39.14 2.31
N ARG A 539 14.82 -40.47 2.37
CA ARG A 539 13.81 -41.42 2.87
C ARG A 539 13.33 -41.11 4.28
N ALA A 540 14.21 -40.54 5.14
CA ALA A 540 13.86 -40.15 6.49
C ALA A 540 12.94 -38.92 6.50
N THR A 541 13.28 -37.91 5.69
CA THR A 541 12.50 -36.68 5.54
C THR A 541 11.15 -36.96 4.90
N VAL A 542 11.09 -37.82 3.87
CA VAL A 542 9.81 -38.22 3.25
C VAL A 542 8.88 -38.84 4.28
N ARG A 543 9.35 -39.77 5.11
CA ARG A 543 8.53 -40.37 6.19
C ARG A 543 8.00 -39.32 7.18
N ALA A 544 8.82 -38.32 7.53
CA ALA A 544 8.40 -37.24 8.42
C ALA A 544 7.35 -36.33 7.75
N VAL A 545 7.54 -35.99 6.48
CA VAL A 545 6.57 -35.22 5.67
C VAL A 545 5.24 -35.98 5.54
N GLU A 546 5.27 -37.26 5.24
CA GLU A 546 4.07 -38.10 5.14
C GLU A 546 3.31 -38.14 6.46
N LYS A 547 4.02 -38.36 7.58
CA LYS A 547 3.40 -38.34 8.91
C LYS A 547 2.73 -36.99 9.19
N ALA A 548 3.40 -35.89 8.87
CA ALA A 548 2.86 -34.55 9.06
C ALA A 548 1.65 -34.27 8.14
N LEU A 549 1.65 -34.77 6.88
CA LEU A 549 0.52 -34.67 5.96
C LEU A 549 -0.69 -35.48 6.44
N VAL A 550 -0.49 -36.71 6.89
CA VAL A 550 -1.57 -37.56 7.44
C VAL A 550 -2.19 -36.94 8.70
N GLN A 551 -1.36 -36.34 9.54
CA GLN A 551 -1.82 -35.69 10.78
C GLN A 551 -2.34 -34.26 10.56
N GLY A 552 -2.12 -33.65 9.41
CA GLY A 552 -2.44 -32.23 9.15
C GLY A 552 -1.62 -31.29 10.03
N ASP A 553 -0.37 -31.68 10.39
CA ASP A 553 0.46 -30.96 11.36
C ASP A 553 1.13 -29.71 10.73
N LEU A 554 0.43 -28.59 10.80
CA LEU A 554 0.94 -27.30 10.35
C LEU A 554 2.19 -26.86 11.16
N GLY A 555 2.19 -27.10 12.45
CA GLY A 555 3.31 -26.74 13.32
C GLY A 555 4.61 -27.44 12.93
N TRP A 556 4.54 -28.71 12.54
CA TRP A 556 5.68 -29.44 12.03
C TRP A 556 6.21 -28.81 10.74
N PHE A 557 5.33 -28.52 9.75
CA PHE A 557 5.74 -27.89 8.51
C PHE A 557 6.38 -26.53 8.72
N GLN A 558 5.79 -25.68 9.54
CA GLN A 558 6.34 -24.36 9.84
C GLN A 558 7.69 -24.46 10.55
N SER A 559 7.89 -25.45 11.42
CA SER A 559 9.13 -25.68 12.14
C SER A 559 10.26 -26.19 11.24
N ASN A 560 9.94 -27.00 10.24
CA ASN A 560 10.92 -27.69 9.42
C ASN A 560 11.05 -27.13 7.99
N ILE A 561 10.30 -26.08 7.63
CA ILE A 561 10.24 -25.54 6.26
C ILE A 561 11.61 -25.08 5.73
N SER A 562 12.46 -24.55 6.60
CA SER A 562 13.82 -24.10 6.25
C SER A 562 14.73 -25.29 5.92
N ASP A 563 14.65 -26.37 6.69
CA ASP A 563 15.44 -27.56 6.51
C ASP A 563 14.97 -28.33 5.26
N LEU A 564 13.65 -28.46 5.08
CA LEU A 564 13.05 -29.02 3.86
C LEU A 564 13.50 -28.25 2.61
N ARG A 565 13.55 -26.94 2.67
CA ARG A 565 14.03 -26.11 1.56
C ARG A 565 15.53 -26.29 1.30
N LEU A 566 16.34 -26.44 2.35
CA LEU A 566 17.78 -26.66 2.19
C LEU A 566 18.03 -28.02 1.54
N GLU A 567 17.36 -29.07 2.00
CA GLU A 567 17.43 -30.41 1.43
C GLU A 567 16.94 -30.45 -0.01
N LEU A 568 15.78 -29.82 -0.29
CA LEU A 568 15.24 -29.64 -1.62
C LEU A 568 16.25 -28.97 -2.56
N LYS A 569 16.96 -27.91 -2.10
CA LYS A 569 17.98 -27.25 -2.91
C LYS A 569 19.26 -28.07 -3.09
N ALA A 570 19.61 -28.91 -2.13
CA ALA A 570 20.77 -29.78 -2.22
C ALA A 570 20.56 -30.94 -3.22
N SER A 571 19.35 -31.48 -3.26
CA SER A 571 18.99 -32.62 -4.14
C SER A 571 18.68 -32.22 -5.59
N ALA A 572 18.41 -30.91 -5.85
CA ALA A 572 18.13 -30.47 -7.21
C ALA A 572 19.31 -30.78 -8.13
N PRO A 573 19.08 -31.39 -9.32
CA PRO A 573 20.14 -31.64 -10.28
C PRO A 573 20.96 -30.36 -10.52
N VAL A 574 22.25 -30.47 -10.36
CA VAL A 574 23.17 -29.37 -10.66
C VAL A 574 23.32 -29.33 -12.17
N ASP A 575 22.77 -28.31 -12.80
CA ASP A 575 23.00 -28.07 -14.22
C ASP A 575 24.52 -28.12 -14.52
N ASP A 576 24.89 -28.68 -15.66
CA ASP A 576 26.25 -28.63 -16.15
C ASP A 576 26.75 -27.17 -16.32
N LEU A 577 28.05 -26.98 -16.44
CA LEU A 577 28.65 -25.64 -16.51
C LEU A 577 28.10 -24.84 -17.71
N GLY A 578 27.86 -25.52 -18.86
CA GLY A 578 27.30 -24.91 -20.05
C GLY A 578 25.87 -24.38 -19.84
N SER A 579 25.00 -25.18 -19.22
CA SER A 579 23.62 -24.79 -18.87
C SER A 579 23.58 -23.62 -17.88
N ARG A 580 24.52 -23.58 -16.92
CA ARG A 580 24.64 -22.44 -15.98
C ARG A 580 25.05 -21.15 -16.69
N VAL A 581 26.02 -21.24 -17.61
CA VAL A 581 26.46 -20.08 -18.41
C VAL A 581 25.32 -19.63 -19.32
N ALA A 582 24.68 -20.55 -20.02
CA ALA A 582 23.52 -20.27 -20.88
C ALA A 582 22.36 -19.61 -20.11
N TYR A 583 22.06 -20.08 -18.89
CA TYR A 583 21.08 -19.44 -18.02
C TYR A 583 21.48 -18.01 -17.66
N LYS A 584 22.73 -17.77 -17.25
CA LYS A 584 23.22 -16.43 -16.90
C LYS A 584 23.13 -15.48 -18.09
N LEU A 585 23.53 -15.94 -19.28
CA LEU A 585 23.44 -15.15 -20.51
C LEU A 585 21.99 -14.82 -20.87
N ARG A 586 21.08 -15.82 -20.86
CA ARG A 586 19.65 -15.61 -21.10
C ARG A 586 19.04 -14.67 -20.08
N ASN A 587 19.43 -14.80 -18.82
CA ASN A 587 18.96 -13.91 -17.75
C ASN A 587 19.49 -12.46 -17.93
N ALA A 588 20.75 -12.29 -18.32
CA ALA A 588 21.31 -10.99 -18.66
C ALA A 588 20.57 -10.38 -19.87
N TRP A 589 20.32 -11.16 -20.92
CA TRP A 589 19.56 -10.72 -22.09
C TRP A 589 18.13 -10.30 -21.75
N ARG A 590 17.47 -11.05 -20.87
CA ARG A 590 16.15 -10.69 -20.33
C ARG A 590 16.17 -9.33 -19.62
N TRP A 591 17.24 -9.02 -18.87
CA TRP A 591 17.41 -7.71 -18.23
C TRP A 591 17.65 -6.60 -19.24
N VAL A 592 18.44 -6.85 -20.28
CA VAL A 592 18.61 -5.91 -21.41
C VAL A 592 17.26 -5.65 -22.08
N GLY A 593 16.47 -6.67 -22.36
CA GLY A 593 15.12 -6.55 -22.88
C GLY A 593 14.21 -5.68 -22.01
N ARG A 594 14.31 -5.79 -20.67
CA ARG A 594 13.55 -4.93 -19.74
C ARG A 594 14.02 -3.48 -19.71
N VAL A 595 15.30 -3.23 -19.98
CA VAL A 595 15.81 -1.85 -20.11
C VAL A 595 15.30 -1.21 -21.38
N LEU A 596 15.31 -1.95 -22.48
CA LEU A 596 14.85 -1.48 -23.81
C LEU A 596 13.31 -1.35 -23.85
N HIS A 597 12.61 -2.29 -23.22
CA HIS A 597 11.15 -2.35 -23.18
C HIS A 597 10.65 -2.42 -21.73
N PRO A 598 10.65 -1.28 -21.00
CA PRO A 598 10.28 -1.26 -19.59
C PRO A 598 8.82 -1.69 -19.39
N THR A 599 8.60 -2.55 -18.38
CA THR A 599 7.29 -3.12 -18.04
C THR A 599 6.49 -2.26 -17.04
N GLY A 600 7.13 -1.29 -16.40
CA GLY A 600 6.47 -0.30 -15.56
C GLY A 600 6.14 0.97 -16.32
N MET A 601 5.32 1.82 -15.71
CA MET A 601 4.78 3.03 -16.33
C MET A 601 4.77 4.21 -15.37
N PHE A 602 5.06 5.39 -15.89
CA PHE A 602 4.89 6.65 -15.19
C PHE A 602 3.81 7.49 -15.85
N VAL A 603 2.74 7.78 -15.13
CA VAL A 603 1.63 8.66 -15.55
C VAL A 603 1.74 9.98 -14.81
N LEU A 604 1.66 11.11 -15.50
CA LEU A 604 1.66 12.43 -14.90
C LEU A 604 0.28 13.07 -14.98
N VAL A 605 -0.25 13.52 -13.85
CA VAL A 605 -1.52 14.26 -13.76
C VAL A 605 -1.22 15.73 -13.50
N THR A 606 -1.74 16.61 -14.36
CA THR A 606 -1.55 18.06 -14.29
C THR A 606 -2.89 18.81 -14.40
N GLY A 607 -2.89 20.12 -14.20
CA GLY A 607 -4.11 20.95 -14.30
C GLY A 607 -5.03 20.83 -13.08
N GLY A 608 -6.19 21.51 -13.11
CA GLY A 608 -7.20 21.48 -12.05
C GLY A 608 -6.71 21.94 -10.68
N GLU A 609 -7.57 21.86 -9.68
CA GLU A 609 -7.21 22.10 -8.29
C GLU A 609 -6.41 20.93 -7.68
N ARG A 610 -5.60 21.23 -6.65
CA ARG A 610 -4.73 20.22 -6.01
C ARG A 610 -5.52 19.03 -5.48
N THR A 611 -6.66 19.28 -4.82
CA THR A 611 -7.52 18.23 -4.26
C THR A 611 -8.10 17.35 -5.34
N GLN A 612 -8.62 17.95 -6.42
CA GLN A 612 -9.16 17.24 -7.57
C GLN A 612 -8.10 16.37 -8.26
N ARG A 613 -6.88 16.89 -8.45
CA ARG A 613 -5.76 16.10 -9.00
C ARG A 613 -5.41 14.88 -8.15
N SER A 614 -5.35 15.07 -6.83
CA SER A 614 -5.00 13.96 -5.92
C SER A 614 -6.07 12.88 -5.92
N GLN A 615 -7.35 13.27 -5.87
CA GLN A 615 -8.48 12.33 -5.92
C GLN A 615 -8.52 11.60 -7.27
N PHE A 616 -8.29 12.31 -8.37
CA PHE A 616 -8.22 11.70 -9.70
C PHE A 616 -7.05 10.72 -9.81
N ALA A 617 -5.86 11.08 -9.31
CA ALA A 617 -4.69 10.22 -9.34
C ALA A 617 -4.90 8.93 -8.52
N GLU A 618 -5.54 9.02 -7.37
CA GLU A 618 -5.88 7.86 -6.54
C GLU A 618 -6.95 6.97 -7.21
N ALA A 619 -7.97 7.56 -7.79
CA ALA A 619 -9.01 6.81 -8.49
C ALA A 619 -8.45 6.12 -9.76
N LEU A 620 -7.59 6.81 -10.51
CA LEU A 620 -6.89 6.25 -11.67
C LEU A 620 -5.93 5.13 -11.25
N LEU A 621 -5.21 5.30 -10.13
CA LEU A 621 -4.34 4.27 -9.57
C LEU A 621 -5.13 3.00 -9.26
N ARG A 622 -6.27 3.12 -8.58
CA ARG A 622 -7.14 1.97 -8.27
C ARG A 622 -7.64 1.26 -9.51
N SER A 623 -7.98 2.00 -10.56
CA SER A 623 -8.46 1.43 -11.83
C SER A 623 -7.38 0.64 -12.58
N LEU A 624 -6.12 1.11 -12.56
CA LEU A 624 -5.02 0.54 -13.35
C LEU A 624 -4.10 -0.39 -12.55
N ALA A 625 -4.13 -0.35 -11.22
CA ALA A 625 -3.25 -1.14 -10.36
C ALA A 625 -3.24 -2.64 -10.68
N PRO A 626 -4.39 -3.29 -11.00
CA PRO A 626 -4.39 -4.72 -11.34
C PRO A 626 -3.54 -5.06 -12.58
N ALA A 627 -3.29 -4.11 -13.48
CA ALA A 627 -2.43 -4.34 -14.64
C ALA A 627 -0.93 -4.36 -14.29
N PHE A 628 -0.53 -4.11 -13.04
CA PHE A 628 0.87 -3.99 -12.63
C PHE A 628 1.14 -4.80 -11.37
N ARG A 629 2.40 -5.25 -11.22
CA ARG A 629 2.84 -5.95 -10.00
C ARG A 629 2.96 -5.02 -8.79
N ARG A 630 3.05 -3.71 -9.02
CA ARG A 630 3.14 -2.67 -7.99
C ARG A 630 2.50 -1.40 -8.50
N ALA A 631 1.89 -0.63 -7.60
CA ALA A 631 1.31 0.66 -7.94
C ALA A 631 1.56 1.66 -6.80
N GLY A 632 1.63 2.95 -7.12
CA GLY A 632 1.81 3.99 -6.11
C GLY A 632 1.74 5.40 -6.68
N THR A 633 1.51 6.38 -5.81
CA THR A 633 1.50 7.79 -6.16
C THR A 633 2.80 8.49 -5.76
N VAL A 634 3.19 9.51 -6.52
CA VAL A 634 4.34 10.38 -6.22
C VAL A 634 3.91 11.83 -6.38
N GLN A 635 4.09 12.64 -5.35
CA GLN A 635 3.87 14.08 -5.45
C GLN A 635 5.16 14.77 -5.83
N PHE A 636 5.13 15.58 -6.89
CA PHE A 636 6.25 16.41 -7.31
C PHE A 636 6.06 17.81 -6.78
N ASP A 637 6.73 18.14 -5.67
CA ASP A 637 6.80 19.49 -5.13
C ASP A 637 7.99 20.23 -5.75
N ALA A 638 7.72 21.37 -6.36
CA ALA A 638 8.76 22.26 -6.90
C ALA A 638 9.57 22.83 -5.73
N GLY A 639 10.74 22.29 -5.43
CA GLY A 639 11.64 22.95 -4.51
C GLY A 639 12.67 22.15 -3.71
N ALA A 640 12.66 20.81 -3.71
CA ALA A 640 13.61 20.05 -2.90
C ALA A 640 14.52 19.12 -3.73
N PRO A 641 15.83 19.45 -3.94
CA PRO A 641 16.74 18.63 -4.75
C PRO A 641 16.89 17.18 -4.26
N ARG A 642 16.84 16.94 -2.94
CA ARG A 642 16.95 15.59 -2.35
C ARG A 642 15.70 14.73 -2.59
N GLY A 643 14.50 15.32 -2.66
CA GLY A 643 13.27 14.64 -3.02
C GLY A 643 13.25 14.21 -4.48
N LEU A 644 13.79 15.02 -5.38
CA LEU A 644 13.88 14.75 -6.81
C LEU A 644 14.75 13.52 -7.10
N ILE A 645 15.94 13.41 -6.50
CA ILE A 645 16.82 12.25 -6.67
C ILE A 645 16.14 10.95 -6.23
N ARG A 646 15.47 10.98 -5.07
CA ARG A 646 14.74 9.80 -4.56
C ARG A 646 13.56 9.40 -5.47
N SER A 647 12.87 10.39 -6.05
CA SER A 647 11.79 10.16 -7.01
C SER A 647 12.33 9.60 -8.34
N VAL A 648 13.47 10.09 -8.82
CA VAL A 648 14.16 9.55 -10.02
C VAL A 648 14.54 8.10 -9.83
N TRP A 649 15.14 7.73 -8.69
CA TRP A 649 15.48 6.34 -8.38
C TRP A 649 14.23 5.44 -8.28
N LYS A 650 13.14 5.93 -7.68
CA LYS A 650 11.86 5.20 -7.65
C LYS A 650 11.30 4.99 -9.06
N LEU A 651 11.35 6.01 -9.92
CA LEU A 651 10.89 5.94 -11.30
C LEU A 651 11.68 4.92 -12.12
N HIS A 652 13.03 4.99 -12.09
CA HIS A 652 13.87 4.03 -12.82
C HIS A 652 13.69 2.59 -12.31
N GLY A 653 13.75 2.39 -11.01
CA GLY A 653 13.54 1.08 -10.42
C GLY A 653 12.13 0.53 -10.68
N GLY A 654 11.13 1.40 -10.69
CA GLY A 654 9.73 1.08 -10.98
C GLY A 654 9.50 0.63 -12.42
N ARG A 655 10.05 1.36 -13.39
CA ARG A 655 9.93 1.02 -14.82
C ARG A 655 10.45 -0.38 -15.16
N LEU A 656 11.53 -0.81 -14.52
CA LEU A 656 12.11 -2.14 -14.73
C LEU A 656 11.36 -3.27 -14.00
N ARG A 657 10.47 -2.94 -13.07
CA ARG A 657 9.85 -3.91 -12.15
C ARG A 657 8.32 -3.98 -12.25
N SER A 658 7.73 -3.62 -13.39
CA SER A 658 6.27 -3.59 -13.59
C SER A 658 5.55 -2.80 -12.47
N THR A 659 5.97 -1.55 -12.29
CA THR A 659 5.38 -0.64 -11.30
C THR A 659 4.64 0.49 -12.00
N LEU A 660 3.39 0.72 -11.63
CA LEU A 660 2.66 1.92 -12.00
C LEU A 660 2.98 3.04 -11.00
N LEU A 661 3.44 4.17 -11.50
CA LEU A 661 3.64 5.38 -10.71
C LEU A 661 2.77 6.50 -11.29
N ILE A 662 1.90 7.08 -10.47
CA ILE A 662 1.10 8.24 -10.84
C ILE A 662 1.65 9.47 -10.11
N GLY A 663 2.17 10.42 -10.88
CA GLY A 663 2.69 11.68 -10.37
C GLY A 663 1.66 12.79 -10.45
N THR A 664 1.57 13.66 -9.45
CA THR A 664 0.75 14.87 -9.49
C THR A 664 1.65 16.10 -9.44
N ALA A 665 1.42 17.07 -10.35
CA ALA A 665 2.12 18.33 -10.37
C ALA A 665 1.18 19.49 -10.70
N SER A 666 1.32 20.63 -10.03
CA SER A 666 0.54 21.85 -10.36
C SER A 666 1.02 22.47 -11.67
N ARG A 667 2.31 22.47 -11.89
CA ARG A 667 2.99 22.85 -13.13
C ARG A 667 4.26 22.01 -13.25
N TRP A 668 4.46 21.34 -14.37
CA TRP A 668 5.69 20.63 -14.66
C TRP A 668 6.66 21.60 -15.32
N LYS A 669 7.48 22.28 -14.49
CA LYS A 669 8.58 23.12 -14.99
C LYS A 669 9.89 22.36 -14.76
N PHE A 670 10.53 21.94 -15.83
CA PHE A 670 11.98 21.66 -15.79
C PHE A 670 12.70 23.02 -15.76
N GLY A 671 13.14 23.39 -14.54
CA GLY A 671 13.48 24.74 -14.23
C GLY A 671 14.80 25.25 -14.76
N HIS A 672 14.81 26.47 -15.14
CA HIS A 672 15.96 27.37 -15.13
C HIS A 672 16.42 27.59 -13.67
N GLY A 673 17.39 26.82 -13.18
CA GLY A 673 17.92 27.05 -11.83
C GLY A 673 19.05 26.15 -11.35
N LEU A 674 19.31 25.03 -12.00
CA LEU A 674 20.45 24.18 -11.69
C LEU A 674 21.47 24.23 -12.82
N ARG A 675 22.46 25.13 -12.68
CA ARG A 675 23.71 25.12 -13.45
C ARG A 675 24.58 23.93 -13.00
N LEU A 676 24.07 22.73 -13.14
CA LEU A 676 24.80 21.48 -13.03
C LEU A 676 24.85 20.86 -14.43
N GLY A 677 25.74 21.40 -15.26
CA GLY A 677 26.17 21.00 -16.59
C GLY A 677 25.55 19.72 -17.17
N TRP A 678 26.38 18.81 -17.66
CA TRP A 678 26.00 17.56 -18.32
C TRP A 678 25.14 16.59 -17.49
N LEU A 679 25.19 16.61 -16.13
CA LEU A 679 24.34 15.79 -15.26
C LEU A 679 22.85 16.17 -15.33
N SER A 680 22.53 17.44 -15.56
CA SER A 680 21.15 17.88 -15.73
C SER A 680 20.54 17.39 -17.05
N HIS A 681 21.36 17.26 -18.09
CA HIS A 681 20.95 16.70 -19.37
C HIS A 681 20.73 15.17 -19.28
N LEU A 682 21.58 14.43 -18.60
CA LEU A 682 21.42 12.99 -18.38
C LEU A 682 20.16 12.66 -17.54
N VAL A 683 19.87 13.45 -16.52
CA VAL A 683 18.68 13.30 -15.67
C VAL A 683 17.42 13.75 -16.42
N ALA A 684 17.50 14.82 -17.22
CA ALA A 684 16.35 15.34 -17.99
C ALA A 684 16.00 14.46 -19.19
N TYR A 685 16.99 13.90 -19.89
CA TYR A 685 16.75 13.10 -21.10
C TYR A 685 16.54 11.60 -20.83
N GLY A 686 17.02 11.06 -19.73
CA GLY A 686 17.01 9.61 -19.48
C GLY A 686 15.90 9.08 -18.59
N GLY A 687 15.30 9.86 -17.68
CA GLY A 687 14.56 9.27 -16.58
C GLY A 687 13.24 9.87 -16.13
N LEU A 688 12.94 11.11 -16.47
CA LEU A 688 11.79 11.83 -15.89
C LEU A 688 10.65 12.12 -16.86
N ARG A 689 10.75 11.67 -18.11
CA ARG A 689 9.63 11.82 -19.03
C ARG A 689 8.47 10.89 -18.63
N PRO A 690 7.24 11.41 -18.44
CA PRO A 690 6.09 10.56 -18.26
C PRO A 690 5.86 9.71 -19.50
N ASP A 691 5.45 8.47 -19.31
CA ASP A 691 5.03 7.59 -20.39
C ASP A 691 3.65 8.03 -20.94
N PHE A 692 2.83 8.61 -20.04
CA PHE A 692 1.51 9.14 -20.36
C PHE A 692 1.21 10.37 -19.49
N SER A 693 0.45 11.33 -20.00
CA SER A 693 0.04 12.53 -19.27
C SER A 693 -1.47 12.74 -19.34
N CYS A 694 -2.07 13.08 -18.21
CA CYS A 694 -3.47 13.48 -18.09
C CYS A 694 -3.54 14.95 -17.65
N ALA A 695 -4.12 15.80 -18.43
CA ALA A 695 -4.31 17.22 -18.12
C ALA A 695 -5.79 17.50 -17.83
N LEU A 696 -6.11 17.93 -16.60
CA LEU A 696 -7.44 18.41 -16.23
C LEU A 696 -7.59 19.85 -16.67
N VAL A 697 -8.45 20.11 -17.65
CA VAL A 697 -8.62 21.41 -18.33
C VAL A 697 -9.95 22.04 -17.90
N ALA A 698 -9.95 23.33 -17.54
CA ALA A 698 -11.17 24.06 -17.22
C ALA A 698 -12.01 24.29 -18.47
N ASP A 699 -13.35 24.31 -18.32
CA ASP A 699 -14.29 24.56 -19.41
C ASP A 699 -14.09 25.93 -20.04
N GLY A 700 -14.24 26.00 -21.38
CA GLY A 700 -14.13 27.24 -22.16
C GLY A 700 -12.69 27.64 -22.52
N SER A 701 -11.66 26.99 -22.04
CA SER A 701 -10.32 27.13 -22.57
C SER A 701 -10.20 26.31 -23.87
N GLN A 702 -10.80 26.82 -24.97
CA GLN A 702 -10.40 26.36 -26.31
C GLN A 702 -8.87 26.43 -26.36
N THR A 703 -8.27 25.32 -26.70
CA THR A 703 -6.85 25.11 -26.91
C THR A 703 -6.26 26.18 -27.88
N ARG A 704 -6.07 27.39 -27.37
CA ARG A 704 -4.89 28.11 -27.81
C ARG A 704 -3.75 27.28 -27.28
N ALA A 705 -3.06 26.59 -28.18
CA ALA A 705 -1.70 26.13 -27.95
C ALA A 705 -0.95 27.37 -27.45
N SER A 706 -1.10 27.69 -26.18
CA SER A 706 -0.42 28.80 -25.57
C SER A 706 1.05 28.43 -25.73
N LYS A 707 1.78 29.29 -26.41
CA LYS A 707 3.22 29.38 -26.33
C LYS A 707 3.54 29.41 -24.84
N PHE A 708 3.63 28.21 -24.22
CA PHE A 708 4.03 28.05 -22.83
C PHE A 708 5.50 28.40 -22.81
N ASP A 709 5.80 29.54 -22.25
CA ASP A 709 7.15 30.00 -21.95
C ASP A 709 8.02 28.87 -21.40
N GLY A 710 8.95 28.38 -22.24
CA GLY A 710 10.11 27.62 -21.81
C GLY A 710 9.90 26.18 -21.38
N THR A 711 8.76 25.53 -21.58
CA THR A 711 8.61 24.08 -21.41
C THR A 711 8.99 23.35 -22.69
N PRO A 712 9.93 22.38 -22.68
CA PRO A 712 10.12 21.54 -23.84
C PRO A 712 8.79 20.86 -24.17
N PRO A 713 8.39 20.78 -25.46
CA PRO A 713 7.14 20.13 -25.82
C PRO A 713 7.14 18.71 -25.29
N LEU A 714 6.12 18.37 -24.50
CA LEU A 714 5.82 16.98 -24.17
C LEU A 714 5.74 16.21 -25.51
N PRO A 715 6.23 14.99 -25.60
CA PRO A 715 6.22 14.25 -26.84
C PRO A 715 4.79 14.24 -27.40
N LYS A 716 4.62 14.78 -28.63
CA LYS A 716 3.35 14.80 -29.31
C LYS A 716 2.83 13.37 -29.38
N GLY A 717 1.76 13.02 -28.64
CA GLY A 717 1.09 11.76 -28.79
C GLY A 717 0.58 11.07 -27.50
N HIS A 718 1.01 11.49 -26.31
CA HIS A 718 0.63 10.78 -25.08
C HIS A 718 0.03 11.69 -24.00
N THR A 719 -0.55 12.81 -24.38
CA THR A 719 -1.26 13.70 -23.47
C THR A 719 -2.76 13.63 -23.73
N LEU A 720 -3.52 13.21 -22.70
CA LEU A 720 -4.98 13.21 -22.71
C LEU A 720 -5.48 14.46 -21.99
N HIS A 721 -6.32 15.23 -22.65
CA HIS A 721 -7.01 16.37 -22.06
C HIS A 721 -8.38 15.92 -21.55
N LEU A 722 -8.64 16.13 -20.27
CA LEU A 722 -9.86 15.74 -19.56
C LEU A 722 -10.56 17.01 -19.08
N GLN A 723 -11.87 17.07 -19.20
CA GLN A 723 -12.65 18.23 -18.78
C GLN A 723 -12.82 18.20 -17.26
N ALA A 724 -12.42 19.27 -16.57
CA ALA A 724 -12.50 19.37 -15.12
C ALA A 724 -13.96 19.38 -14.62
N SER A 725 -14.93 19.76 -15.45
CA SER A 725 -16.37 19.72 -15.17
C SER A 725 -17.00 18.32 -15.34
N ALA A 726 -16.36 17.43 -16.08
CA ALA A 726 -16.86 16.07 -16.23
C ALA A 726 -16.78 15.31 -14.89
N SER A 727 -17.65 14.32 -14.71
CA SER A 727 -17.63 13.52 -13.47
C SER A 727 -16.26 12.84 -13.28
N MET A 728 -15.88 12.66 -12.02
CA MET A 728 -14.62 11.96 -11.67
C MET A 728 -14.58 10.56 -12.29
N GLN A 729 -15.69 9.84 -12.27
CA GLN A 729 -15.80 8.50 -12.84
C GLN A 729 -15.58 8.50 -14.34
N GLU A 730 -16.15 9.46 -15.05
CA GLU A 730 -15.99 9.58 -16.51
C GLU A 730 -14.54 9.92 -16.89
N ASN A 731 -13.92 10.85 -16.19
CA ASN A 731 -12.51 11.20 -16.40
C ASN A 731 -11.58 10.00 -16.14
N VAL A 732 -11.84 9.23 -15.08
CA VAL A 732 -11.06 8.02 -14.76
C VAL A 732 -11.29 6.94 -15.81
N ARG A 733 -12.51 6.76 -16.30
CA ARG A 733 -12.85 5.81 -17.36
C ARG A 733 -12.07 6.15 -18.64
N GLN A 734 -12.16 7.39 -19.11
CA GLN A 734 -11.48 7.84 -20.32
C GLN A 734 -9.96 7.71 -20.22
N ALA A 735 -9.39 8.09 -19.07
CA ALA A 735 -7.96 7.97 -18.85
C ALA A 735 -7.50 6.50 -18.79
N SER A 736 -8.22 5.65 -18.07
CA SER A 736 -7.91 4.22 -17.97
C SER A 736 -7.96 3.55 -19.35
N GLU A 737 -8.99 3.81 -20.12
CA GLU A 737 -9.17 3.26 -21.47
C GLU A 737 -8.04 3.69 -22.41
N ALA A 738 -7.70 4.98 -22.43
CA ALA A 738 -6.62 5.51 -23.26
C ALA A 738 -5.26 4.92 -22.88
N ILE A 739 -4.99 4.78 -21.57
CA ILE A 739 -3.76 4.17 -21.05
C ILE A 739 -3.68 2.69 -21.41
N LEU A 740 -4.76 1.93 -21.23
CA LEU A 740 -4.79 0.50 -21.56
C LEU A 740 -4.61 0.26 -23.07
N ARG A 741 -5.22 1.09 -23.93
CA ARG A 741 -4.98 1.06 -25.40
C ARG A 741 -3.52 1.34 -25.74
N TRP A 742 -2.91 2.34 -25.10
CA TRP A 742 -1.50 2.64 -25.30
C TRP A 742 -0.58 1.49 -24.86
N MET A 743 -0.87 0.87 -23.69
CA MET A 743 -0.14 -0.30 -23.22
C MET A 743 -0.26 -1.47 -24.20
N ALA A 744 -1.45 -1.72 -24.70
CA ALA A 744 -1.70 -2.78 -25.68
C ALA A 744 -0.91 -2.56 -26.99
N ALA A 745 -0.91 -1.35 -27.51
CA ALA A 745 -0.13 -1.00 -28.72
C ALA A 745 1.37 -1.24 -28.52
N ARG A 746 1.93 -0.91 -27.32
CA ARG A 746 3.32 -1.21 -26.99
C ARG A 746 3.63 -2.71 -26.92
N VAL A 747 2.72 -3.51 -26.37
CA VAL A 747 2.89 -4.96 -26.32
C VAL A 747 2.88 -5.53 -27.76
N GLN A 748 1.94 -5.11 -28.60
CA GLN A 748 1.85 -5.55 -29.99
C GLN A 748 3.12 -5.19 -30.79
N GLN A 749 3.59 -3.94 -30.65
CA GLN A 749 4.83 -3.52 -31.30
C GLN A 749 6.03 -4.36 -30.91
N ARG A 750 6.14 -4.72 -29.61
CA ARG A 750 7.22 -5.58 -29.13
C ARG A 750 7.12 -6.99 -29.70
N LEU A 751 5.93 -7.59 -29.68
CA LEU A 751 5.70 -8.93 -30.22
C LEU A 751 6.01 -9.00 -31.71
N ALA A 752 5.70 -7.96 -32.49
CA ALA A 752 6.04 -7.87 -33.91
C ALA A 752 7.55 -7.87 -34.16
N VAL A 753 8.33 -7.15 -33.32
CA VAL A 753 9.80 -7.13 -33.42
C VAL A 753 10.40 -8.48 -33.02
N GLU A 754 9.89 -9.12 -31.98
CA GLU A 754 10.34 -10.45 -31.54
C GLU A 754 10.09 -11.53 -32.61
N HIS A 755 9.00 -11.45 -33.36
CA HIS A 755 8.71 -12.35 -34.50
C HIS A 755 9.63 -12.13 -35.70
N GLN A 756 9.99 -10.90 -36.03
CA GLN A 756 10.93 -10.60 -37.13
C GLN A 756 12.37 -11.04 -36.80
N GLY A 757 12.77 -11.02 -35.52
CA GLY A 757 14.10 -11.45 -35.05
C GLY A 757 14.26 -12.96 -34.94
N SER A 758 13.18 -13.74 -34.87
CA SER A 758 13.23 -15.20 -34.78
C SER A 758 13.26 -15.93 -36.13
N ALA A 759 13.02 -15.23 -37.24
CA ALA A 759 13.30 -15.69 -38.58
C ALA A 759 14.81 -15.51 -38.87
N GLY A 760 15.65 -16.32 -38.22
CA GLY A 760 17.08 -16.44 -38.57
C GLY A 760 17.22 -16.95 -40.00
N PRO A 761 18.39 -16.73 -40.67
CA PRO A 761 18.55 -17.07 -42.08
C PRO A 761 18.30 -18.56 -42.29
N VAL A 762 17.20 -18.87 -42.97
CA VAL A 762 16.95 -20.18 -43.52
C VAL A 762 18.09 -20.46 -44.49
N ALA A 763 18.88 -21.47 -44.20
CA ALA A 763 19.88 -21.98 -45.14
C ALA A 763 19.21 -22.22 -46.48
N VAL A 764 19.66 -21.52 -47.51
CA VAL A 764 19.21 -21.64 -48.87
C VAL A 764 19.63 -23.03 -49.34
N PRO A 765 18.73 -23.97 -49.74
CA PRO A 765 19.11 -25.10 -50.52
C PRO A 765 19.41 -24.63 -51.95
N VAL A 766 20.61 -24.88 -52.41
CA VAL A 766 20.99 -24.76 -53.80
C VAL A 766 20.22 -25.83 -54.59
N GLY A 767 19.26 -25.41 -55.39
CA GLY A 767 18.50 -26.28 -56.27
C GLY A 767 17.40 -25.48 -56.94
N GLY A 768 17.66 -25.13 -58.23
CA GLY A 768 16.77 -24.27 -58.98
C GLY A 768 15.45 -24.91 -59.35
N GLU A 769 14.42 -24.04 -59.40
CA GLU A 769 13.36 -24.04 -60.40
C GLU A 769 12.59 -22.73 -60.28
N ARG A 770 12.44 -22.06 -61.40
CA ARG A 770 11.63 -20.85 -61.57
C ARG A 770 10.17 -21.23 -61.50
N VAL A 771 9.39 -20.55 -60.66
CA VAL A 771 7.92 -20.46 -60.81
C VAL A 771 7.49 -19.02 -60.79
N GLU A 772 6.61 -18.72 -61.74
CA GLU A 772 6.12 -17.40 -62.17
C GLU A 772 5.36 -16.61 -61.10
N SER A 773 5.44 -15.34 -61.24
CA SER A 773 4.73 -14.30 -60.53
C SER A 773 3.20 -14.35 -60.72
N ALA A 774 2.42 -14.24 -59.64
CA ALA A 774 1.03 -13.85 -59.65
C ALA A 774 0.79 -12.57 -58.80
N PRO A 775 -0.24 -11.78 -59.07
CA PRO A 775 -0.23 -10.32 -58.87
C PRO A 775 -0.69 -9.85 -57.47
N VAL A 776 -0.14 -8.73 -57.12
CA VAL A 776 -0.49 -7.92 -55.94
C VAL A 776 -1.92 -7.34 -56.13
N LEU A 777 -2.80 -7.62 -55.17
CA LEU A 777 -4.06 -6.94 -54.98
C LEU A 777 -3.85 -5.84 -53.91
N SER A 778 -3.95 -4.61 -54.38
CA SER A 778 -4.11 -3.40 -53.55
C SER A 778 -5.53 -3.34 -52.98
N LEU A 779 -5.64 -3.06 -51.69
CA LEU A 779 -6.88 -2.59 -51.09
C LEU A 779 -6.63 -1.21 -50.48
N GLU A 780 -7.47 -0.27 -50.93
CA GLU A 780 -7.63 1.07 -50.38
C GLU A 780 -8.10 1.11 -48.93
#